data_c26d55a6d64a5739558bc640be5a9560
#
_entry.id   c26d55a6d64a5739558bc640be5a9560
#
_cell.length_a   1.000
_cell.length_b   1.000
_cell.length_c   1.000
_cell.angle_alpha   90.00
_cell.angle_beta   90.00
_cell.angle_gamma   90.00
#
_symmetry.space_group_name_H-M   'P 1'
#
loop_
_entity.id
_entity.type
_entity.pdbx_description
1 polymer ?
#
loop_
_entity_poly.entity_id
_entity_poly.type
_entity_poly.pdbx_seq_one_letter_code
_entity_poly.pdbx_strand_id
1 'polypeptide(L)'
;MTQLNRSLLAAASVFVFLTVLAPAAMPGQNRGPEKPLAAPSGALTVERVSAEPDADERARSLHWSPDGVRVAWLQLRQPPAKSRGEVPQQEIWAIPSDAPPNAPPAGPPREPILLVSAEKVTASLRGSDAPRHRRLDDDDDNSNPYLLRNFAWSRDHSSLLLIGAQSLAWFEIATGSSRTLVSGDQPLSDAAISPDGKTVSFIRDHTLTLVSVQSGAAARTLLPPAHEDILEGELDWPYRNEFHLARGYEWSPDSSRIAWLEIDDRAVAKYSLRSSNGESREIVSPKAGGEIPVVRIFVKRAGSGAEDSPVEIDLGPTKGLYLPRFTWLPDGRHLAIQRLNRRQQTLELILADAVTGKTQTMLTEKDQYWINISDDLRFLGDSKRFVWSSQRAGFRHLYLYDTDGKQLAQLTHGDWEVTHLNAIDESKGLVYFTATEKSPLESHLYSVHLDGSGMTRLTAMPGTHEAHIAPGVASFADFYSSQTTPTRLNIVSLDHPDQTAVAKTSSGFSAPGQSPPSLLPVEFLNLKLHLGAEAHAFLIKPPAFDSAKKYPVIVYLAGGPGEQLVRDAWGGATGLWMQLMARKGYIIFGLDNQGTAARGHYFEEPIHLRLGGQEMADQRDGVLYLNTLPYVDTMRLGVCGWGYGGFLVVHAMLDRPVPFKAGFAGAPVIDWHFYDAIFAERYLDDPVAHADGWDASTALENLSPTFFKGSLMVAQGTEDEVVHLENALTLQDRLLDAGKSADFLLFPDRGHVIEDPPSRLVLFSRMTDFFVKNL
;
A
#
# COMPACT_ATOMS: atom_id res chain seq x y z
N MET A 1 60.44 5.60 -24.18
CA MET A 1 61.23 6.16 -25.24
C MET A 1 60.27 6.78 -26.22
N THR A 2 60.36 8.11 -26.29
CA THR A 2 60.27 9.07 -27.38
C THR A 2 58.90 9.21 -28.01
N GLN A 3 58.19 10.25 -27.72
CA GLN A 3 58.25 11.71 -28.01
C GLN A 3 57.89 12.06 -29.44
N LEU A 4 56.94 13.03 -29.53
CA LEU A 4 56.82 14.22 -30.41
C LEU A 4 56.29 13.97 -31.83
N ASN A 5 55.48 14.78 -32.44
CA ASN A 5 55.21 16.23 -32.37
C ASN A 5 53.98 16.65 -33.21
N ARG A 6 53.32 17.65 -32.76
CA ARG A 6 52.64 18.80 -33.40
C ARG A 6 52.60 18.92 -34.92
N SER A 7 51.45 19.33 -35.48
CA SER A 7 51.37 20.67 -36.13
C SER A 7 49.95 21.05 -36.51
N LEU A 8 49.61 22.30 -36.25
CA LEU A 8 48.52 23.14 -36.69
C LEU A 8 48.39 23.24 -38.21
N LEU A 9 47.16 23.39 -38.72
CA LEU A 9 46.88 24.27 -39.82
C LEU A 9 45.42 24.77 -39.82
N ALA A 10 45.27 26.07 -39.77
CA ALA A 10 44.02 26.82 -39.90
C ALA A 10 43.61 26.90 -41.39
N ALA A 11 42.30 26.83 -41.64
CA ALA A 11 41.76 27.34 -42.92
C ALA A 11 40.41 28.02 -42.66
N ALA A 12 40.39 29.29 -43.01
CA ALA A 12 39.22 30.15 -43.01
C ALA A 12 38.28 29.76 -44.17
N SER A 13 36.99 29.87 -43.97
CA SER A 13 36.00 29.74 -45.03
C SER A 13 34.95 30.83 -44.99
N VAL A 14 34.84 31.45 -46.06
CA VAL A 14 34.07 32.52 -46.62
C VAL A 14 32.56 32.40 -46.37
N PHE A 15 31.95 33.44 -45.83
CA PHE A 15 30.52 33.70 -45.85
C PHE A 15 30.07 34.22 -47.20
N VAL A 16 29.12 33.54 -47.82
CA VAL A 16 28.36 34.09 -48.94
C VAL A 16 26.98 34.50 -48.45
N PHE A 17 26.70 35.79 -48.44
CA PHE A 17 25.36 36.34 -48.24
C PHE A 17 24.58 36.27 -49.57
N LEU A 18 23.46 35.51 -49.54
CA LEU A 18 22.42 35.68 -50.58
C LEU A 18 21.27 36.46 -49.96
N THR A 19 21.11 37.70 -50.39
CA THR A 19 19.95 38.53 -50.13
C THR A 19 18.79 38.10 -51.02
N VAL A 20 17.73 37.56 -50.41
CA VAL A 20 16.43 37.37 -51.05
C VAL A 20 15.49 38.48 -50.58
N LEU A 21 15.00 39.29 -51.48
CA LEU A 21 13.97 40.30 -51.22
C LEU A 21 12.67 39.65 -50.80
N ALA A 22 12.15 40.07 -49.65
CA ALA A 22 10.81 39.70 -49.17
C ALA A 22 9.76 40.71 -49.71
N PRO A 23 8.55 40.25 -50.06
CA PRO A 23 7.46 41.16 -50.39
C PRO A 23 6.80 41.71 -49.12
N ALA A 24 6.29 42.91 -49.15
CA ALA A 24 5.72 43.70 -48.10
C ALA A 24 4.55 42.98 -47.40
N ALA A 25 4.62 42.88 -46.04
CA ALA A 25 3.56 42.37 -45.18
C ALA A 25 2.47 43.45 -44.98
N MET A 26 1.22 43.05 -45.18
CA MET A 26 0.05 43.79 -44.67
C MET A 26 -0.04 43.67 -43.15
N PRO A 27 -0.61 44.65 -42.42
CA PRO A 27 -0.68 44.59 -40.97
C PRO A 27 -1.68 43.53 -40.52
N GLY A 28 -1.16 42.39 -40.02
CA GLY A 28 -1.92 41.36 -39.36
C GLY A 28 -2.31 41.78 -37.96
N GLN A 29 -3.59 41.63 -37.62
CA GLN A 29 -4.14 41.80 -36.30
C GLN A 29 -3.40 40.89 -35.28
N ASN A 30 -2.93 41.50 -34.23
CA ASN A 30 -2.36 40.85 -33.06
C ASN A 30 -3.48 40.02 -32.37
N ARG A 31 -3.63 38.74 -32.67
CA ARG A 31 -4.33 37.79 -31.83
C ARG A 31 -3.36 37.38 -30.73
N GLY A 32 -3.62 37.88 -29.51
CA GLY A 32 -2.99 37.35 -28.30
C GLY A 32 -3.21 35.83 -28.19
N PRO A 33 -2.43 35.11 -27.39
CA PRO A 33 -2.59 33.67 -27.22
C PRO A 33 -4.02 33.36 -26.82
N GLU A 34 -4.73 32.59 -27.66
CA GLU A 34 -6.06 32.08 -27.32
C GLU A 34 -5.94 31.32 -26.00
N LYS A 35 -6.65 31.78 -24.98
CA LYS A 35 -6.89 30.98 -23.77
C LYS A 35 -7.44 29.62 -24.20
N PRO A 36 -6.87 28.50 -23.72
CA PRO A 36 -7.46 27.21 -23.98
C PRO A 36 -8.95 27.24 -23.58
N LEU A 37 -9.81 26.85 -24.49
CA LEU A 37 -11.22 26.65 -24.17
C LEU A 37 -11.30 25.73 -22.95
N ALA A 38 -11.99 26.17 -21.91
CA ALA A 38 -12.24 25.35 -20.74
C ALA A 38 -12.89 24.03 -21.20
N ALA A 39 -12.29 22.91 -20.84
CA ALA A 39 -12.85 21.59 -21.14
C ALA A 39 -14.29 21.52 -20.63
N PRO A 40 -15.22 20.85 -21.33
CA PRO A 40 -16.61 20.70 -20.87
C PRO A 40 -16.62 20.12 -19.45
N SER A 41 -17.50 20.61 -18.59
CA SER A 41 -17.64 20.11 -17.22
C SER A 41 -17.93 18.59 -17.27
N GLY A 42 -17.02 17.77 -16.72
CA GLY A 42 -17.10 16.32 -16.78
C GLY A 42 -16.08 15.62 -17.70
N ALA A 43 -15.28 16.37 -18.49
CA ALA A 43 -14.22 15.77 -19.29
C ALA A 43 -13.12 15.16 -18.39
N LEU A 44 -12.64 13.96 -18.73
CA LEU A 44 -11.49 13.33 -18.10
C LEU A 44 -10.22 13.89 -18.75
N THR A 45 -9.37 14.53 -17.95
CA THR A 45 -8.10 15.12 -18.40
C THR A 45 -6.94 14.56 -17.56
N VAL A 46 -5.69 14.77 -17.99
CA VAL A 46 -4.51 14.30 -17.21
C VAL A 46 -4.45 14.98 -15.85
N GLU A 47 -4.80 16.27 -15.77
CA GLU A 47 -4.83 17.02 -14.50
C GLU A 47 -5.85 16.42 -13.52
N ARG A 48 -6.98 15.96 -14.03
CA ARG A 48 -8.01 15.32 -13.22
C ARG A 48 -7.58 13.92 -12.76
N VAL A 49 -6.93 13.15 -13.63
CA VAL A 49 -6.31 11.86 -13.28
C VAL A 49 -5.27 12.05 -12.17
N SER A 50 -4.38 13.03 -12.31
CA SER A 50 -3.30 13.29 -11.37
C SER A 50 -3.78 13.74 -9.99
N ALA A 51 -4.94 14.36 -9.92
CA ALA A 51 -5.54 14.82 -8.66
C ALA A 51 -6.29 13.72 -7.90
N GLU A 52 -6.52 12.55 -8.53
CA GLU A 52 -7.18 11.43 -7.88
C GLU A 52 -6.19 10.60 -7.08
N PRO A 53 -6.41 10.35 -5.80
CA PRO A 53 -5.58 9.44 -5.02
C PRO A 53 -5.74 7.98 -5.52
N ASP A 54 -4.71 7.16 -5.37
CA ASP A 54 -4.77 5.75 -5.76
C ASP A 54 -5.57 4.90 -4.76
N ALA A 55 -5.64 5.33 -3.52
CA ALA A 55 -6.46 4.70 -2.49
C ALA A 55 -7.31 5.74 -1.74
N ASP A 56 -8.38 5.30 -1.11
CA ASP A 56 -9.18 6.17 -0.24
C ASP A 56 -8.43 6.42 1.07
N GLU A 57 -7.84 7.61 1.22
CA GLU A 57 -7.12 8.03 2.43
C GLU A 57 -7.98 7.95 3.70
N ARG A 58 -9.31 8.04 3.55
CA ARG A 58 -10.25 7.89 4.67
C ARG A 58 -10.22 6.48 5.25
N ALA A 59 -10.10 5.45 4.41
CA ALA A 59 -10.01 4.06 4.87
C ALA A 59 -8.79 3.85 5.78
N ARG A 60 -7.63 4.44 5.41
CA ARG A 60 -6.40 4.34 6.19
C ARG A 60 -6.47 5.05 7.55
N SER A 61 -7.28 6.09 7.65
CA SER A 61 -7.41 6.93 8.86
C SER A 61 -8.73 6.73 9.61
N LEU A 62 -9.49 5.68 9.29
CA LEU A 62 -10.79 5.44 9.89
C LEU A 62 -10.65 4.90 11.32
N HIS A 63 -11.28 5.58 12.27
CA HIS A 63 -11.32 5.16 13.67
C HIS A 63 -12.74 5.20 14.23
N TRP A 64 -13.24 4.06 14.66
CA TRP A 64 -14.46 4.00 15.46
C TRP A 64 -14.24 4.57 16.84
N SER A 65 -15.23 5.31 17.36
CA SER A 65 -15.27 5.63 18.79
C SER A 65 -15.44 4.34 19.60
N PRO A 66 -14.89 4.25 20.82
CA PRO A 66 -14.94 3.05 21.65
C PRO A 66 -16.36 2.55 21.98
N ASP A 67 -17.36 3.44 21.95
CA ASP A 67 -18.77 3.08 22.10
C ASP A 67 -19.45 2.59 20.81
N GLY A 68 -18.74 2.60 19.67
CA GLY A 68 -19.28 2.20 18.39
C GLY A 68 -20.31 3.16 17.78
N VAL A 69 -20.53 4.34 18.38
CA VAL A 69 -21.58 5.30 17.99
C VAL A 69 -21.13 6.23 16.88
N ARG A 70 -19.84 6.45 16.73
CA ARG A 70 -19.28 7.37 15.72
C ARG A 70 -18.08 6.73 15.03
N VAL A 71 -17.97 6.98 13.74
CA VAL A 71 -16.75 6.70 12.99
C VAL A 71 -16.14 8.01 12.51
N ALA A 72 -14.83 8.18 12.71
CA ALA A 72 -14.10 9.38 12.35
C ALA A 72 -12.92 9.06 11.42
N TRP A 73 -12.52 10.06 10.61
CA TRP A 73 -11.41 9.96 9.67
C TRP A 73 -10.69 11.29 9.51
N LEU A 74 -9.46 11.26 9.00
CA LEU A 74 -8.74 12.43 8.51
C LEU A 74 -9.25 12.84 7.14
N GLN A 75 -9.40 14.14 6.94
CA GLN A 75 -9.75 14.74 5.67
C GLN A 75 -8.70 15.78 5.29
N LEU A 76 -8.00 15.57 4.19
CA LEU A 76 -7.14 16.58 3.59
C LEU A 76 -8.00 17.60 2.83
N ARG A 77 -7.82 18.87 3.17
CA ARG A 77 -8.43 19.99 2.45
C ARG A 77 -7.37 20.66 1.61
N GLN A 78 -7.41 20.46 0.31
CA GLN A 78 -6.51 21.14 -0.61
C GLN A 78 -6.74 22.66 -0.56
N PRO A 79 -5.68 23.49 -0.48
CA PRO A 79 -5.83 24.93 -0.58
C PRO A 79 -6.39 25.33 -1.95
N PRO A 80 -7.09 26.47 -2.06
CA PRO A 80 -7.57 26.95 -3.34
C PRO A 80 -6.39 27.10 -4.35
N ALA A 81 -6.60 26.72 -5.60
CA ALA A 81 -5.58 26.66 -6.66
C ALA A 81 -4.76 27.95 -6.91
N LYS A 82 -5.05 29.03 -6.22
CA LYS A 82 -4.36 30.34 -6.33
C LYS A 82 -3.35 30.63 -5.20
N SER A 83 -3.30 29.81 -4.17
CA SER A 83 -2.39 30.01 -3.02
C SER A 83 -1.16 29.12 -3.18
N ARG A 84 -0.14 29.60 -3.92
CA ARG A 84 1.18 28.97 -3.90
C ARG A 84 1.79 29.09 -2.51
N GLY A 85 2.14 27.96 -1.89
CA GLY A 85 2.82 27.92 -0.60
C GLY A 85 1.90 27.74 0.64
N GLU A 86 0.59 27.51 0.47
CA GLU A 86 -0.26 27.08 1.58
C GLU A 86 -0.21 25.56 1.74
N VAL A 87 0.09 25.12 2.96
CA VAL A 87 0.13 23.69 3.33
C VAL A 87 -1.29 23.12 3.30
N PRO A 88 -1.50 21.86 2.84
CA PRO A 88 -2.78 21.19 2.93
C PRO A 88 -3.31 21.23 4.35
N GLN A 89 -4.57 21.62 4.50
CA GLN A 89 -5.23 21.70 5.81
C GLN A 89 -5.82 20.33 6.15
N GLN A 90 -5.58 19.87 7.38
CA GLN A 90 -6.08 18.58 7.86
C GLN A 90 -7.19 18.80 8.88
N GLU A 91 -8.29 18.12 8.70
CA GLU A 91 -9.49 18.17 9.54
C GLU A 91 -9.85 16.76 10.00
N ILE A 92 -10.48 16.63 11.18
CA ILE A 92 -11.07 15.38 11.62
C ILE A 92 -12.58 15.49 11.49
N TRP A 93 -13.15 14.61 10.69
CA TRP A 93 -14.58 14.49 10.45
C TRP A 93 -15.12 13.21 11.06
N ALA A 94 -16.40 13.18 11.41
CA ALA A 94 -17.06 11.97 11.89
C ALA A 94 -18.50 11.87 11.38
N ILE A 95 -19.00 10.62 11.39
CA ILE A 95 -20.41 10.31 11.14
C ILE A 95 -20.95 9.49 12.30
N PRO A 96 -22.17 9.80 12.80
CA PRO A 96 -22.87 8.95 13.74
C PRO A 96 -23.25 7.59 13.10
N SER A 97 -23.10 6.49 13.86
CA SER A 97 -23.53 5.16 13.41
C SER A 97 -25.04 4.92 13.61
N ASP A 98 -25.67 5.66 14.54
CA ASP A 98 -27.07 5.42 14.93
C ASP A 98 -28.03 5.80 13.80
N ALA A 99 -28.71 4.79 13.22
CA ALA A 99 -30.02 5.05 12.65
C ALA A 99 -30.99 5.24 13.85
N PRO A 100 -31.83 6.28 13.90
CA PRO A 100 -32.92 6.29 14.85
C PRO A 100 -33.73 5.00 14.65
N PRO A 101 -34.16 4.31 15.72
CA PRO A 101 -34.78 2.98 15.65
C PRO A 101 -36.02 2.86 14.76
N ASN A 102 -36.51 3.99 14.23
CA ASN A 102 -37.64 4.08 13.33
C ASN A 102 -37.33 4.84 12.02
N ALA A 103 -36.07 4.94 11.61
CA ALA A 103 -35.73 5.57 10.33
C ALA A 103 -36.25 4.71 9.17
N PRO A 104 -36.84 5.31 8.13
CA PRO A 104 -37.26 4.55 6.93
C PRO A 104 -36.01 3.92 6.27
N PRO A 105 -36.15 2.78 5.57
CA PRO A 105 -35.05 2.02 4.98
C PRO A 105 -34.14 2.79 4.00
N ALA A 106 -34.55 3.95 3.55
CA ALA A 106 -33.76 4.87 2.74
C ALA A 106 -33.85 6.27 3.34
N GLY A 107 -33.23 6.48 4.50
CA GLY A 107 -33.10 7.81 5.09
C GLY A 107 -32.24 8.73 4.21
N PRO A 108 -32.35 10.08 4.37
CA PRO A 108 -31.45 10.99 3.67
C PRO A 108 -30.00 10.66 4.01
N PRO A 109 -29.03 10.91 3.08
CA PRO A 109 -27.63 10.74 3.35
C PRO A 109 -27.21 11.40 4.64
N ARG A 110 -26.43 10.72 5.48
CA ARG A 110 -25.94 11.28 6.74
C ARG A 110 -24.90 12.35 6.46
N GLU A 111 -25.08 13.51 7.05
CA GLU A 111 -24.09 14.60 6.96
C GLU A 111 -22.95 14.34 7.94
N PRO A 112 -21.69 14.40 7.49
CA PRO A 112 -20.55 14.39 8.38
C PRO A 112 -20.53 15.63 9.28
N ILE A 113 -20.04 15.45 10.49
CA ILE A 113 -19.79 16.51 11.44
C ILE A 113 -18.30 16.79 11.55
N LEU A 114 -17.91 18.05 11.56
CA LEU A 114 -16.53 18.46 11.79
C LEU A 114 -16.22 18.33 13.28
N LEU A 115 -15.37 17.39 13.68
CA LEU A 115 -14.90 17.22 15.06
C LEU A 115 -13.79 18.20 15.41
N VAL A 116 -12.78 18.30 14.53
CA VAL A 116 -11.63 19.18 14.75
C VAL A 116 -11.32 19.92 13.46
N SER A 117 -11.41 21.26 13.49
CA SER A 117 -11.03 22.09 12.34
C SER A 117 -9.51 22.16 12.15
N ALA A 118 -9.07 22.45 10.94
CA ALA A 118 -7.65 22.57 10.60
C ALA A 118 -6.90 23.59 11.48
N GLU A 119 -7.55 24.71 11.82
CA GLU A 119 -6.97 25.72 12.70
C GLU A 119 -6.74 25.15 14.11
N LYS A 120 -7.70 24.38 14.64
CA LYS A 120 -7.57 23.72 15.94
C LYS A 120 -6.52 22.61 15.93
N VAL A 121 -6.43 21.81 14.86
CA VAL A 121 -5.37 20.82 14.69
C VAL A 121 -4.01 21.50 14.78
N THR A 122 -3.77 22.51 13.94
CA THR A 122 -2.50 23.25 13.91
C THR A 122 -2.18 23.90 15.24
N ALA A 123 -3.16 24.58 15.87
CA ALA A 123 -2.97 25.22 17.16
C ALA A 123 -2.63 24.21 18.27
N SER A 124 -3.27 23.04 18.27
CA SER A 124 -3.05 21.98 19.26
C SER A 124 -1.63 21.39 19.15
N LEU A 125 -1.15 21.15 17.94
CA LEU A 125 0.16 20.57 17.70
C LEU A 125 1.31 21.56 17.87
N ARG A 126 1.08 22.86 17.64
CA ARG A 126 2.09 23.91 17.89
C ARG A 126 2.40 24.11 19.37
N GLY A 127 1.42 23.97 20.25
CA GLY A 127 1.57 24.35 21.65
C GLY A 127 1.74 25.87 21.86
N SER A 128 1.87 26.31 23.14
CA SER A 128 2.00 27.73 23.51
C SER A 128 3.37 28.34 23.21
N ASP A 129 4.41 27.54 23.05
CA ASP A 129 5.82 27.97 23.11
C ASP A 129 6.55 27.95 21.76
N ALA A 130 5.86 27.61 20.67
CA ALA A 130 6.49 27.54 19.36
C ALA A 130 6.76 28.94 18.77
N PRO A 131 7.97 29.21 18.24
CA PRO A 131 8.30 30.49 17.60
C PRO A 131 7.35 30.76 16.42
N ARG A 132 6.81 31.97 16.35
CA ARG A 132 5.77 32.39 15.38
C ARG A 132 6.25 32.49 13.93
N HIS A 133 7.54 32.33 13.65
CA HIS A 133 8.14 32.52 12.33
C HIS A 133 9.22 31.47 12.04
N ARG A 134 8.82 30.35 11.46
CA ARG A 134 9.66 29.66 10.48
C ARG A 134 8.98 29.87 9.13
N ARG A 135 9.65 30.56 8.19
CA ARG A 135 9.23 30.59 6.80
C ARG A 135 9.28 29.15 6.28
N LEU A 136 8.15 28.67 5.80
CA LEU A 136 8.03 27.40 5.08
C LEU A 136 8.50 27.66 3.63
N ASP A 137 9.78 27.92 3.45
CA ASP A 137 10.38 28.10 2.12
C ASP A 137 10.99 26.77 1.60
N ASP A 138 10.86 25.67 2.37
CA ASP A 138 11.31 24.35 1.98
C ASP A 138 10.11 23.53 1.51
N ASP A 139 10.11 23.17 0.21
CA ASP A 139 9.06 22.45 -0.52
C ASP A 139 8.92 20.97 -0.10
N ASP A 140 9.44 20.56 1.07
CA ASP A 140 9.36 19.20 1.56
C ASP A 140 8.09 19.01 2.40
N ASP A 141 7.11 18.27 1.86
CA ASP A 141 5.82 17.98 2.51
C ASP A 141 6.00 17.22 3.85
N ASN A 142 7.17 16.58 4.04
CA ASN A 142 7.59 15.92 5.27
C ASN A 142 8.17 16.89 6.33
N SER A 143 8.50 18.13 5.96
CA SER A 143 9.16 19.11 6.86
C SER A 143 8.19 19.88 7.77
N ASN A 144 6.86 19.76 7.59
CA ASN A 144 5.91 20.44 8.44
C ASN A 144 5.78 19.72 9.80
N PRO A 145 6.40 20.24 10.88
CA PRO A 145 6.36 19.59 12.20
C PRO A 145 4.97 19.53 12.83
N TYR A 146 4.02 20.27 12.27
CA TYR A 146 2.63 20.38 12.76
C TYR A 146 1.65 19.58 11.89
N LEU A 147 2.14 18.77 10.97
CA LEU A 147 1.32 17.88 10.18
C LEU A 147 0.71 16.80 11.09
N LEU A 148 -0.62 16.68 11.08
CA LEU A 148 -1.31 15.60 11.77
C LEU A 148 -1.13 14.29 10.99
N ARG A 149 -0.43 13.34 11.56
CA ARG A 149 -0.20 12.03 10.94
C ARG A 149 -1.29 11.02 11.23
N ASN A 150 -1.86 11.10 12.44
CA ASN A 150 -2.94 10.21 12.87
C ASN A 150 -3.66 10.80 14.09
N PHE A 151 -4.74 10.15 14.52
CA PHE A 151 -5.41 10.45 15.79
C PHE A 151 -5.93 9.17 16.42
N ALA A 152 -6.23 9.20 17.72
CA ALA A 152 -6.86 8.10 18.43
C ALA A 152 -7.93 8.64 19.39
N TRP A 153 -9.02 7.86 19.56
CA TRP A 153 -10.06 8.18 20.54
C TRP A 153 -9.60 7.87 21.96
N SER A 154 -9.97 8.75 22.91
CA SER A 154 -9.91 8.37 24.33
C SER A 154 -10.89 7.24 24.63
N ARG A 155 -10.60 6.45 25.65
CA ARG A 155 -11.45 5.32 26.06
C ARG A 155 -12.90 5.72 26.34
N ASP A 156 -13.11 6.89 26.93
CA ASP A 156 -14.41 7.47 27.24
C ASP A 156 -15.03 8.25 26.08
N HIS A 157 -14.43 8.20 24.90
CA HIS A 157 -14.83 8.88 23.66
C HIS A 157 -15.09 10.40 23.79
N SER A 158 -14.66 11.01 24.89
CA SER A 158 -14.79 12.45 25.13
C SER A 158 -13.69 13.30 24.48
N SER A 159 -12.55 12.68 24.17
CA SER A 159 -11.34 13.34 23.70
C SER A 159 -10.66 12.60 22.56
N LEU A 160 -9.74 13.27 21.89
CA LEU A 160 -8.86 12.71 20.87
C LEU A 160 -7.40 12.95 21.25
N LEU A 161 -6.55 11.95 21.05
CA LEU A 161 -5.11 12.12 20.94
C LEU A 161 -4.80 12.54 19.51
N LEU A 162 -4.25 13.73 19.31
CA LEU A 162 -3.75 14.21 18.03
C LEU A 162 -2.26 13.87 17.94
N ILE A 163 -1.88 13.15 16.89
CA ILE A 163 -0.52 12.61 16.69
C ILE A 163 0.11 13.37 15.52
N GLY A 164 0.96 14.34 15.84
CA GLY A 164 1.75 15.11 14.87
C GLY A 164 3.11 14.47 14.60
N ALA A 165 3.90 15.08 13.72
CA ALA A 165 5.24 14.61 13.38
C ALA A 165 6.22 14.72 14.57
N GLN A 166 6.10 15.77 15.39
CA GLN A 166 7.03 16.09 16.49
C GLN A 166 6.30 16.35 17.82
N SER A 167 4.96 16.28 17.84
CA SER A 167 4.16 16.63 19.00
C SER A 167 2.94 15.72 19.18
N LEU A 168 2.52 15.58 20.43
CA LEU A 168 1.28 14.93 20.83
C LEU A 168 0.40 15.94 21.57
N ALA A 169 -0.87 16.00 21.21
CA ALA A 169 -1.84 16.87 21.89
C ALA A 169 -3.10 16.11 22.26
N TRP A 170 -3.65 16.43 23.42
CA TRP A 170 -4.94 15.92 23.89
C TRP A 170 -6.02 16.96 23.62
N PHE A 171 -7.02 16.61 22.84
CA PHE A 171 -8.09 17.49 22.40
C PHE A 171 -9.42 17.08 23.01
N GLU A 172 -10.10 17.96 23.74
CA GLU A 172 -11.42 17.74 24.33
C GLU A 172 -12.51 18.14 23.33
N ILE A 173 -13.32 17.19 22.90
CA ILE A 173 -14.32 17.42 21.84
C ILE A 173 -15.40 18.40 22.28
N ALA A 174 -15.92 18.28 23.50
CA ALA A 174 -17.03 19.08 23.99
C ALA A 174 -16.68 20.57 24.14
N THR A 175 -15.49 20.89 24.59
CA THR A 175 -15.03 22.29 24.83
C THR A 175 -14.26 22.85 23.63
N GLY A 176 -13.72 21.98 22.79
CA GLY A 176 -12.80 22.33 21.70
C GLY A 176 -11.45 22.85 22.22
N SER A 177 -11.13 22.59 23.49
CA SER A 177 -9.85 22.92 24.10
C SER A 177 -8.82 21.83 23.87
N SER A 178 -7.55 22.20 23.83
CA SER A 178 -6.46 21.25 23.71
C SER A 178 -5.33 21.54 24.67
N ARG A 179 -4.56 20.52 25.02
CA ARG A 179 -3.29 20.65 25.73
C ARG A 179 -2.21 19.81 25.06
N THR A 180 -1.03 20.35 24.93
CA THR A 180 0.13 19.65 24.47
C THR A 180 0.59 18.65 25.55
N LEU A 181 0.74 17.37 25.20
CA LEU A 181 1.31 16.34 26.05
C LEU A 181 2.82 16.27 25.88
N VAL A 182 3.28 16.36 24.64
CA VAL A 182 4.68 16.27 24.23
C VAL A 182 4.92 17.23 23.08
N SER A 183 6.05 17.93 23.11
CA SER A 183 6.58 18.72 21.99
C SER A 183 8.11 18.58 21.94
N GLY A 184 8.71 18.87 20.80
CA GLY A 184 10.17 18.81 20.60
C GLY A 184 10.54 19.06 19.16
N ASP A 185 11.85 18.99 18.87
CA ASP A 185 12.43 19.25 17.54
C ASP A 185 12.64 17.95 16.77
N GLN A 186 12.66 16.81 17.50
CA GLN A 186 12.85 15.49 16.90
C GLN A 186 11.51 14.84 16.57
N PRO A 187 11.43 14.06 15.48
CA PRO A 187 10.23 13.33 15.13
C PRO A 187 9.86 12.31 16.20
N LEU A 188 8.59 11.97 16.26
CA LEU A 188 8.08 10.87 17.07
C LEU A 188 7.27 9.90 16.19
N SER A 189 7.23 8.63 16.61
CA SER A 189 6.49 7.58 15.92
C SER A 189 5.70 6.71 16.89
N ASP A 190 4.83 5.88 16.33
CA ASP A 190 4.20 4.73 16.98
C ASP A 190 3.41 5.08 18.26
N ALA A 191 2.85 6.28 18.34
CA ALA A 191 2.09 6.72 19.51
C ALA A 191 0.83 5.88 19.73
N ALA A 192 0.60 5.46 20.99
CA ALA A 192 -0.56 4.66 21.40
C ALA A 192 -1.08 5.05 22.78
N ILE A 193 -2.40 5.00 22.95
CA ILE A 193 -3.04 5.17 24.25
C ILE A 193 -3.09 3.80 24.95
N SER A 194 -2.72 3.75 26.24
CA SER A 194 -2.91 2.54 27.04
C SER A 194 -4.39 2.13 27.12
N PRO A 195 -4.74 0.84 27.22
CA PRO A 195 -6.13 0.39 27.25
C PRO A 195 -6.97 1.00 28.37
N ASP A 196 -6.37 1.42 29.51
CA ASP A 196 -7.08 2.13 30.57
C ASP A 196 -7.28 3.65 30.28
N GLY A 197 -6.70 4.15 29.20
CA GLY A 197 -6.84 5.55 28.76
C GLY A 197 -6.00 6.56 29.54
N LYS A 198 -5.06 6.15 30.41
CA LYS A 198 -4.34 7.07 31.31
C LYS A 198 -2.95 7.45 30.85
N THR A 199 -2.35 6.69 29.95
CA THR A 199 -0.97 6.87 29.50
C THR A 199 -0.90 6.82 27.98
N VAL A 200 -0.02 7.62 27.41
CA VAL A 200 0.36 7.55 25.99
C VAL A 200 1.81 7.06 25.93
N SER A 201 2.07 6.07 25.10
CA SER A 201 3.40 5.59 24.74
C SER A 201 3.77 6.11 23.35
N PHE A 202 5.04 6.36 23.10
CA PHE A 202 5.55 6.77 21.79
C PHE A 202 7.06 6.52 21.70
N ILE A 203 7.59 6.44 20.49
CA ILE A 203 9.02 6.35 20.21
C ILE A 203 9.55 7.74 19.84
N ARG A 204 10.70 8.14 20.41
CA ARG A 204 11.48 9.31 20.03
C ARG A 204 12.95 9.04 20.31
N ASP A 205 13.82 9.33 19.37
CA ASP A 205 15.27 9.09 19.48
C ASP A 205 15.59 7.65 19.94
N HIS A 206 14.97 6.67 19.27
CA HIS A 206 15.07 5.22 19.60
C HIS A 206 14.67 4.87 21.04
N THR A 207 13.90 5.71 21.69
CA THR A 207 13.51 5.58 23.09
C THR A 207 12.01 5.38 23.24
N LEU A 208 11.56 4.28 23.80
CA LEU A 208 10.15 4.10 24.17
C LEU A 208 9.83 4.92 25.43
N THR A 209 8.99 5.91 25.26
CA THR A 209 8.66 6.91 26.27
C THR A 209 7.18 6.84 26.64
N LEU A 210 6.86 7.06 27.90
CA LEU A 210 5.52 7.10 28.42
C LEU A 210 5.20 8.48 29.00
N VAL A 211 4.00 9.01 28.69
CA VAL A 211 3.49 10.25 29.27
C VAL A 211 2.06 10.08 29.75
N SER A 212 1.73 10.60 30.94
CA SER A 212 0.35 10.60 31.43
C SER A 212 -0.52 11.55 30.62
N VAL A 213 -1.77 11.18 30.38
CA VAL A 213 -2.75 12.08 29.79
C VAL A 213 -3.15 13.23 30.72
N GLN A 214 -2.78 13.21 32.00
CA GLN A 214 -3.04 14.30 32.94
C GLN A 214 -2.11 15.48 32.68
N SER A 215 -2.62 16.69 32.90
CA SER A 215 -1.87 17.93 32.68
C SER A 215 -0.63 18.02 33.59
N GLY A 216 0.49 18.47 33.00
CA GLY A 216 1.73 18.76 33.74
C GLY A 216 2.56 17.53 34.12
N ALA A 217 2.21 16.32 33.66
CA ALA A 217 3.01 15.14 33.89
C ALA A 217 4.27 15.15 33.00
N ALA A 218 5.43 14.89 33.62
CA ALA A 218 6.67 14.70 32.85
C ALA A 218 6.64 13.37 32.09
N ALA A 219 7.15 13.36 30.87
CA ALA A 219 7.41 12.13 30.13
C ALA A 219 8.53 11.33 30.82
N ARG A 220 8.43 10.01 30.82
CA ARG A 220 9.45 9.12 31.37
C ARG A 220 9.85 8.04 30.39
N THR A 221 11.11 7.75 30.34
CA THR A 221 11.67 6.65 29.55
C THR A 221 11.28 5.31 30.17
N LEU A 222 10.74 4.39 29.35
CA LEU A 222 10.54 2.99 29.72
C LEU A 222 11.71 2.12 29.22
N LEU A 223 12.12 2.33 27.97
CA LEU A 223 13.23 1.65 27.33
C LEU A 223 14.18 2.71 26.79
N PRO A 224 15.39 2.86 27.35
CA PRO A 224 16.42 3.69 26.75
C PRO A 224 16.99 3.00 25.50
N PRO A 225 17.60 3.73 24.56
CA PRO A 225 18.24 3.11 23.40
C PRO A 225 19.39 2.21 23.86
N ALA A 226 19.41 0.96 23.35
CA ALA A 226 20.51 0.02 23.68
C ALA A 226 21.73 0.30 22.81
N HIS A 227 21.55 0.48 21.52
CA HIS A 227 22.56 0.78 20.50
C HIS A 227 21.83 1.42 19.30
N GLU A 228 22.56 2.19 18.45
CA GLU A 228 21.94 2.80 17.26
C GLU A 228 21.35 1.78 16.27
N ASP A 229 21.91 0.57 16.21
CA ASP A 229 21.46 -0.53 15.35
C ASP A 229 20.69 -1.62 16.13
N ILE A 230 20.21 -1.36 17.35
CA ILE A 230 19.31 -2.23 18.11
C ILE A 230 18.06 -1.44 18.43
N LEU A 231 16.96 -1.81 17.76
CA LEU A 231 15.69 -1.15 17.89
C LEU A 231 14.83 -1.84 18.95
N GLU A 232 14.42 -1.10 19.98
CA GLU A 232 13.57 -1.62 21.06
C GLU A 232 12.15 -1.05 20.94
N GLY A 233 11.24 -1.84 20.39
CA GLY A 233 9.84 -1.44 20.15
C GLY A 233 9.66 -0.50 18.96
N GLU A 234 10.71 -0.14 18.28
CA GLU A 234 10.74 0.50 16.98
C GLU A 234 10.88 -0.56 15.89
N LEU A 235 10.36 -0.29 14.69
CA LEU A 235 10.47 -1.20 13.56
C LEU A 235 11.50 -0.69 12.56
N ASP A 236 12.33 -1.60 12.05
CA ASP A 236 13.13 -1.38 10.85
C ASP A 236 12.24 -1.31 9.59
N TRP A 237 12.86 -0.97 8.46
CA TRP A 237 12.13 -0.86 7.20
C TRP A 237 11.51 -2.21 6.77
N PRO A 238 12.19 -3.38 6.81
CA PRO A 238 11.64 -4.67 6.41
C PRO A 238 10.41 -5.09 7.22
N TYR A 239 10.44 -4.96 8.53
CA TYR A 239 9.30 -5.32 9.36
C TYR A 239 8.09 -4.40 9.13
N ARG A 240 8.34 -3.11 8.88
CA ARG A 240 7.27 -2.15 8.59
C ARG A 240 6.67 -2.38 7.21
N ASN A 241 7.48 -2.61 6.18
CA ASN A 241 7.04 -2.62 4.80
C ASN A 241 6.73 -4.05 4.27
N GLU A 242 7.57 -5.06 4.55
CA GLU A 242 7.36 -6.42 4.04
C GLU A 242 6.40 -7.25 4.91
N PHE A 243 6.44 -7.07 6.23
CA PHE A 243 5.47 -7.69 7.13
C PHE A 243 4.29 -6.79 7.48
N HIS A 244 4.28 -5.52 7.06
CA HIS A 244 3.21 -4.55 7.31
C HIS A 244 2.85 -4.39 8.80
N LEU A 245 3.85 -4.45 9.69
CA LEU A 245 3.62 -4.16 11.10
C LEU A 245 3.40 -2.66 11.30
N ALA A 246 2.34 -2.34 12.01
CA ALA A 246 2.04 -0.94 12.33
C ALA A 246 2.95 -0.40 13.46
N ARG A 247 3.40 -1.29 14.37
CA ARG A 247 4.16 -0.90 15.56
C ARG A 247 4.94 -2.08 16.12
N GLY A 248 6.13 -1.82 16.68
CA GLY A 248 7.01 -2.82 17.26
C GLY A 248 6.71 -3.16 18.74
N TYR A 249 5.67 -2.59 19.35
CA TYR A 249 5.29 -2.87 20.74
C TYR A 249 3.78 -2.90 20.95
N GLU A 250 3.33 -3.60 21.98
CA GLU A 250 1.92 -3.69 22.37
C GLU A 250 1.70 -3.58 23.88
N TRP A 251 0.65 -2.86 24.28
CA TRP A 251 0.15 -2.82 25.65
C TRP A 251 -0.62 -4.09 26.01
N SER A 252 -0.41 -4.62 27.21
CA SER A 252 -1.30 -5.64 27.75
C SER A 252 -2.72 -5.08 27.95
N PRO A 253 -3.78 -5.90 27.80
CA PRO A 253 -5.18 -5.44 27.93
C PRO A 253 -5.50 -4.78 29.28
N ASP A 254 -4.78 -5.14 30.35
CA ASP A 254 -4.89 -4.55 31.68
C ASP A 254 -4.02 -3.30 31.89
N SER A 255 -3.29 -2.87 30.87
CA SER A 255 -2.35 -1.73 30.90
C SER A 255 -1.17 -1.88 31.87
N SER A 256 -0.93 -3.07 32.38
CA SER A 256 0.11 -3.30 33.39
C SER A 256 1.48 -3.54 32.79
N ARG A 257 1.56 -3.97 31.52
CA ARG A 257 2.79 -4.35 30.82
C ARG A 257 2.82 -3.84 29.40
N ILE A 258 4.04 -3.79 28.85
CA ILE A 258 4.30 -3.61 27.40
C ILE A 258 5.18 -4.78 26.95
N ALA A 259 4.81 -5.40 25.83
CA ALA A 259 5.64 -6.32 25.07
C ALA A 259 6.20 -5.62 23.84
N TRP A 260 7.44 -5.94 23.46
CA TRP A 260 8.04 -5.34 22.27
C TRP A 260 8.99 -6.29 21.55
N LEU A 261 9.16 -6.04 20.25
CA LEU A 261 10.24 -6.58 19.44
C LEU A 261 11.53 -5.82 19.72
N GLU A 262 12.60 -6.56 19.97
CA GLU A 262 13.97 -6.07 19.81
C GLU A 262 14.48 -6.57 18.46
N ILE A 263 14.96 -5.65 17.62
CA ILE A 263 15.48 -5.93 16.29
C ILE A 263 16.95 -5.54 16.28
N ASP A 264 17.84 -6.51 16.09
CA ASP A 264 19.30 -6.31 16.06
C ASP A 264 19.80 -6.32 14.61
N ASP A 265 20.05 -5.13 14.08
CA ASP A 265 20.46 -4.86 12.70
C ASP A 265 21.97 -4.75 12.52
N ARG A 266 22.80 -4.95 13.57
CA ARG A 266 24.25 -4.73 13.52
C ARG A 266 24.97 -5.53 12.44
N ALA A 267 24.44 -6.67 12.03
CA ALA A 267 25.03 -7.51 10.99
C ALA A 267 24.39 -7.28 9.60
N VAL A 268 23.32 -6.49 9.52
CA VAL A 268 22.53 -6.29 8.30
C VAL A 268 23.17 -5.22 7.43
N ALA A 269 23.12 -5.41 6.11
CA ALA A 269 23.60 -4.43 5.16
C ALA A 269 22.76 -3.15 5.19
N LYS A 270 23.40 -2.00 4.95
CA LYS A 270 22.75 -0.70 4.84
C LYS A 270 22.83 -0.20 3.40
N TYR A 271 21.77 0.46 2.96
CA TYR A 271 21.68 1.12 1.67
C TYR A 271 21.58 2.64 1.87
N SER A 272 22.31 3.41 1.03
CA SER A 272 22.34 4.87 1.13
C SER A 272 21.40 5.50 0.10
N LEU A 273 20.32 6.07 0.56
CA LEU A 273 19.43 6.93 -0.23
C LEU A 273 20.04 8.33 -0.31
N ARG A 274 20.08 8.92 -1.50
CA ARG A 274 20.68 10.24 -1.72
C ARG A 274 19.66 11.23 -2.22
N SER A 275 19.47 12.31 -1.47
CA SER A 275 18.65 13.44 -1.83
C SER A 275 19.31 14.35 -2.87
N SER A 276 18.51 15.11 -3.61
CA SER A 276 18.98 16.07 -4.60
C SER A 276 19.82 17.22 -4.01
N ASN A 277 19.67 17.52 -2.72
CA ASN A 277 20.48 18.50 -1.97
C ASN A 277 21.88 17.99 -1.59
N GLY A 278 22.18 16.70 -1.87
CA GLY A 278 23.46 16.06 -1.55
C GLY A 278 23.52 15.38 -0.18
N GLU A 279 22.47 15.46 0.63
CA GLU A 279 22.35 14.67 1.85
C GLU A 279 22.15 13.19 1.54
N SER A 280 22.53 12.31 2.46
CA SER A 280 22.28 10.88 2.36
C SER A 280 21.70 10.34 3.65
N ARG A 281 20.73 9.45 3.53
CA ARG A 281 20.13 8.70 4.63
C ARG A 281 20.40 7.21 4.42
N GLU A 282 20.92 6.55 5.43
CA GLU A 282 21.07 5.09 5.41
C GLU A 282 19.78 4.40 5.88
N ILE A 283 19.41 3.36 5.20
CA ILE A 283 18.34 2.44 5.61
C ILE A 283 18.91 1.03 5.72
N VAL A 284 18.40 0.27 6.69
CA VAL A 284 18.66 -1.17 6.78
C VAL A 284 18.02 -1.85 5.60
N SER A 285 18.78 -2.65 4.86
CA SER A 285 18.33 -3.32 3.64
C SER A 285 18.93 -4.73 3.57
N PRO A 286 18.30 -5.72 4.21
CA PRO A 286 18.74 -7.11 4.17
C PRO A 286 18.55 -7.67 2.75
N LYS A 287 19.63 -7.67 1.99
CA LYS A 287 19.63 -8.22 0.63
C LYS A 287 19.53 -9.75 0.67
N ALA A 288 18.91 -10.31 -0.36
CA ALA A 288 18.81 -11.76 -0.53
C ALA A 288 20.19 -12.44 -0.42
N GLY A 289 20.26 -13.54 0.30
CA GLY A 289 21.52 -14.27 0.61
C GLY A 289 22.37 -13.63 1.71
N GLY A 290 22.07 -12.38 2.12
CA GLY A 290 22.79 -11.66 3.18
C GLY A 290 22.32 -12.02 4.60
N GLU A 291 22.90 -11.33 5.60
CA GLU A 291 22.41 -11.44 6.99
C GLU A 291 21.05 -10.72 7.11
N ILE A 292 20.15 -11.32 7.88
CA ILE A 292 18.85 -10.74 8.25
C ILE A 292 18.87 -10.34 9.72
N PRO A 293 18.00 -9.44 10.18
CA PRO A 293 17.89 -9.04 11.59
C PRO A 293 17.79 -10.23 12.54
N VAL A 294 18.40 -10.11 13.71
CA VAL A 294 18.14 -11.04 14.82
C VAL A 294 17.04 -10.44 15.69
N VAL A 295 15.93 -11.17 15.84
CA VAL A 295 14.73 -10.65 16.51
C VAL A 295 14.45 -11.39 17.82
N ARG A 296 14.00 -10.64 18.86
CA ARG A 296 13.62 -11.17 20.16
C ARG A 296 12.35 -10.46 20.67
N ILE A 297 11.66 -11.04 21.62
CA ILE A 297 10.52 -10.41 22.30
C ILE A 297 10.81 -10.29 23.78
N PHE A 298 10.57 -9.10 24.29
CA PHE A 298 10.68 -8.77 25.70
C PHE A 298 9.38 -8.24 26.27
N VAL A 299 9.21 -8.37 27.59
CA VAL A 299 8.07 -7.83 28.33
C VAL A 299 8.56 -7.08 29.56
N LYS A 300 7.99 -5.89 29.81
CA LYS A 300 8.28 -5.09 30.99
C LYS A 300 7.01 -4.53 31.62
N ARG A 301 7.00 -4.32 32.93
CA ARG A 301 5.89 -3.62 33.61
C ARG A 301 5.89 -2.15 33.22
N ALA A 302 4.75 -1.63 32.82
CA ALA A 302 4.60 -0.23 32.44
C ALA A 302 4.93 0.75 33.60
N GLY A 303 4.77 0.32 34.85
CA GLY A 303 5.10 1.10 36.04
C GLY A 303 6.55 1.03 36.54
N SER A 304 7.38 0.18 35.89
CA SER A 304 8.77 -0.01 36.35
C SER A 304 9.72 1.12 35.90
N GLY A 305 10.89 1.24 36.54
CA GLY A 305 11.95 2.15 36.13
C GLY A 305 12.68 1.68 34.87
N ALA A 306 13.49 2.58 34.30
CA ALA A 306 14.29 2.22 33.11
C ALA A 306 15.32 1.13 33.41
N GLU A 307 15.84 1.12 34.64
CA GLU A 307 16.85 0.17 35.14
C GLU A 307 16.29 -1.23 35.50
N ASP A 308 14.98 -1.38 35.60
CA ASP A 308 14.37 -2.69 35.88
C ASP A 308 14.53 -3.62 34.67
N SER A 309 15.03 -4.82 34.88
CA SER A 309 15.26 -5.79 33.81
C SER A 309 13.92 -6.30 33.21
N PRO A 310 13.80 -6.35 31.88
CA PRO A 310 12.66 -6.98 31.23
C PRO A 310 12.74 -8.51 31.35
N VAL A 311 11.61 -9.15 31.05
CA VAL A 311 11.52 -10.61 30.86
C VAL A 311 11.70 -10.89 29.37
N GLU A 312 12.73 -11.64 29.00
CA GLU A 312 12.90 -12.17 27.65
C GLU A 312 11.99 -13.40 27.47
N ILE A 313 11.33 -13.48 26.33
CA ILE A 313 10.52 -14.65 25.94
C ILE A 313 11.44 -15.68 25.31
N ASP A 314 11.45 -16.89 25.87
CA ASP A 314 12.29 -18.01 25.41
C ASP A 314 11.76 -18.61 24.10
N LEU A 315 12.20 -18.06 22.99
CA LEU A 315 11.90 -18.53 21.63
C LEU A 315 12.97 -19.50 21.10
N GLY A 316 13.96 -19.86 21.92
CA GLY A 316 15.16 -20.57 21.45
C GLY A 316 16.02 -19.72 20.51
N PRO A 317 16.91 -20.32 19.72
CA PRO A 317 17.75 -19.58 18.76
C PRO A 317 16.87 -18.87 17.73
N THR A 318 17.06 -17.54 17.59
CA THR A 318 16.27 -16.71 16.67
C THR A 318 17.06 -16.28 15.42
N LYS A 319 18.34 -16.60 15.31
CA LYS A 319 19.12 -16.34 14.09
C LYS A 319 18.50 -17.09 12.90
N GLY A 320 18.17 -16.38 11.82
CA GLY A 320 17.54 -16.96 10.63
C GLY A 320 16.04 -17.22 10.81
N LEU A 321 15.40 -16.52 11.72
CA LEU A 321 13.95 -16.56 11.96
C LEU A 321 13.36 -15.17 11.84
N TYR A 322 12.06 -15.11 11.54
CA TYR A 322 11.24 -13.90 11.59
C TYR A 322 10.16 -14.06 12.66
N LEU A 323 9.77 -12.93 13.26
CA LEU A 323 8.64 -12.82 14.19
C LEU A 323 7.59 -11.85 13.62
N PRO A 324 6.88 -12.23 12.56
CA PRO A 324 6.04 -11.31 11.80
C PRO A 324 4.84 -10.78 12.61
N ARG A 325 4.41 -11.47 13.67
CA ARG A 325 3.27 -11.05 14.52
C ARG A 325 3.45 -11.49 15.95
N PHE A 326 2.99 -10.66 16.87
CA PHE A 326 2.73 -11.03 18.26
C PHE A 326 1.52 -10.25 18.77
N THR A 327 0.79 -10.80 19.71
CA THR A 327 -0.36 -10.14 20.35
C THR A 327 -0.65 -10.69 21.73
N TRP A 328 -1.24 -9.86 22.60
CA TRP A 328 -1.68 -10.27 23.91
C TRP A 328 -2.95 -11.09 23.85
N LEU A 329 -3.05 -12.12 24.71
CA LEU A 329 -4.32 -12.76 24.99
C LEU A 329 -5.17 -11.84 25.90
N PRO A 330 -6.50 -11.99 25.88
CA PRO A 330 -7.40 -11.20 26.73
C PRO A 330 -7.11 -11.25 28.22
N ASP A 331 -6.44 -12.32 28.71
CA ASP A 331 -6.06 -12.48 30.13
C ASP A 331 -4.95 -11.51 30.59
N GLY A 332 -4.29 -10.79 29.68
CA GLY A 332 -3.20 -9.85 29.99
C GLY A 332 -1.93 -10.51 30.55
N ARG A 333 -1.85 -11.84 30.50
CA ARG A 333 -0.72 -12.63 30.99
C ARG A 333 0.05 -13.34 29.88
N HIS A 334 -0.64 -13.82 28.87
CA HIS A 334 -0.02 -14.58 27.79
C HIS A 334 0.08 -13.77 26.49
N LEU A 335 1.10 -14.08 25.72
CA LEU A 335 1.31 -13.60 24.35
C LEU A 335 1.16 -14.76 23.37
N ALA A 336 0.57 -14.50 22.22
CA ALA A 336 0.66 -15.35 21.05
C ALA A 336 1.67 -14.76 20.09
N ILE A 337 2.60 -15.57 19.61
CA ILE A 337 3.73 -15.15 18.78
C ILE A 337 3.76 -16.03 17.54
N GLN A 338 3.81 -15.44 16.37
CA GLN A 338 4.09 -16.14 15.13
C GLN A 338 5.61 -16.16 14.90
N ARG A 339 6.17 -17.37 14.80
CA ARG A 339 7.59 -17.61 14.51
C ARG A 339 7.71 -18.29 13.14
N LEU A 340 8.43 -17.65 12.21
CA LEU A 340 8.53 -18.06 10.83
C LEU A 340 10.00 -18.34 10.49
N ASN A 341 10.31 -19.46 9.83
CA ASN A 341 11.66 -19.72 9.36
C ASN A 341 12.03 -18.81 8.16
N ARG A 342 13.32 -18.62 7.88
CA ARG A 342 13.82 -17.73 6.83
C ARG A 342 13.20 -18.02 5.44
N ARG A 343 13.01 -19.30 5.10
CA ARG A 343 12.36 -19.72 3.85
C ARG A 343 10.83 -19.57 3.85
N GLN A 344 10.26 -19.17 4.99
CA GLN A 344 8.82 -18.93 5.18
C GLN A 344 7.93 -20.15 4.86
N GLN A 345 8.48 -21.35 5.03
CA GLN A 345 7.81 -22.64 4.78
C GLN A 345 7.30 -23.30 6.07
N THR A 346 7.71 -22.80 7.23
CA THR A 346 7.28 -23.31 8.53
C THR A 346 6.93 -22.14 9.44
N LEU A 347 5.67 -22.08 9.87
CA LEU A 347 5.14 -21.12 10.82
C LEU A 347 4.68 -21.83 12.07
N GLU A 348 5.14 -21.36 13.21
CA GLU A 348 4.70 -21.82 14.53
C GLU A 348 3.95 -20.72 15.25
N LEU A 349 2.77 -21.03 15.76
CA LEU A 349 2.04 -20.16 16.68
C LEU A 349 2.39 -20.58 18.10
N ILE A 350 3.02 -19.69 18.85
CA ILE A 350 3.60 -19.94 20.16
C ILE A 350 2.80 -19.19 21.22
N LEU A 351 2.43 -19.86 22.31
CA LEU A 351 1.91 -19.26 23.53
C LEU A 351 3.08 -19.00 24.47
N ALA A 352 3.21 -17.77 24.97
CA ALA A 352 4.26 -17.36 25.89
C ALA A 352 3.69 -16.78 27.19
N ASP A 353 4.19 -17.19 28.34
CA ASP A 353 3.87 -16.58 29.64
C ASP A 353 4.76 -15.33 29.84
N ALA A 354 4.16 -14.16 29.83
CA ALA A 354 4.82 -12.87 29.92
C ALA A 354 5.48 -12.58 31.29
N VAL A 355 5.28 -13.43 32.29
CA VAL A 355 5.90 -13.30 33.62
C VAL A 355 7.15 -14.17 33.75
N THR A 356 7.13 -15.36 33.14
CA THR A 356 8.24 -16.33 33.26
C THR A 356 9.09 -16.44 32.01
N GLY A 357 8.64 -15.89 30.88
CA GLY A 357 9.27 -16.05 29.56
C GLY A 357 9.10 -17.43 28.93
N LYS A 358 8.45 -18.39 29.62
CA LYS A 358 8.29 -19.76 29.11
C LYS A 358 7.30 -19.83 27.96
N THR A 359 7.56 -20.72 27.02
CA THR A 359 6.79 -20.85 25.78
C THR A 359 6.25 -22.29 25.57
N GLN A 360 5.18 -22.35 24.79
CA GLN A 360 4.60 -23.60 24.29
C GLN A 360 4.10 -23.39 22.87
N THR A 361 4.41 -24.30 21.95
CA THR A 361 3.86 -24.27 20.59
C THR A 361 2.40 -24.74 20.61
N MET A 362 1.48 -23.90 20.13
CA MET A 362 0.05 -24.23 19.99
C MET A 362 -0.23 -24.95 18.68
N LEU A 363 0.30 -24.47 17.57
CA LEU A 363 0.16 -25.14 16.27
C LEU A 363 1.40 -24.87 15.38
N THR A 364 1.59 -25.75 14.38
CA THR A 364 2.62 -25.60 13.36
C THR A 364 1.97 -25.76 12.00
N GLU A 365 2.17 -24.79 11.12
CA GLU A 365 1.84 -24.91 9.71
C GLU A 365 3.10 -25.13 8.88
N LYS A 366 2.96 -25.90 7.82
CA LYS A 366 4.02 -26.16 6.87
C LYS A 366 3.47 -26.11 5.45
N ASP A 367 4.23 -25.48 4.57
CA ASP A 367 3.99 -25.48 3.15
C ASP A 367 5.30 -25.79 2.40
N GLN A 368 5.20 -26.41 1.25
CA GLN A 368 6.39 -26.75 0.45
C GLN A 368 6.93 -25.56 -0.35
N TYR A 369 6.09 -24.54 -0.57
CA TYR A 369 6.43 -23.33 -1.28
C TYR A 369 6.67 -22.18 -0.29
N TRP A 370 5.61 -21.58 0.23
CA TRP A 370 5.67 -20.55 1.27
C TRP A 370 4.33 -20.44 2.01
N ILE A 371 4.35 -19.83 3.17
CA ILE A 371 3.16 -19.50 3.95
C ILE A 371 2.88 -18.02 3.85
N ASN A 372 1.68 -17.65 3.38
CA ASN A 372 1.20 -16.28 3.41
C ASN A 372 0.81 -15.89 4.83
N ILE A 373 1.52 -14.90 5.41
CA ILE A 373 1.22 -14.37 6.73
C ILE A 373 -0.16 -13.71 6.73
N SER A 374 -0.88 -13.87 7.83
CA SER A 374 -2.22 -13.33 8.04
C SER A 374 -2.33 -12.62 9.39
N ASP A 375 -3.14 -11.57 9.43
CA ASP A 375 -3.54 -10.84 10.65
C ASP A 375 -4.79 -11.45 11.30
N ASP A 376 -5.27 -12.58 10.80
CA ASP A 376 -6.53 -13.20 11.17
C ASP A 376 -6.42 -14.13 12.40
N LEU A 377 -5.67 -13.71 13.41
CA LEU A 377 -5.65 -14.34 14.72
C LEU A 377 -6.52 -13.54 15.69
N ARG A 378 -7.56 -14.16 16.23
CA ARG A 378 -8.41 -13.54 17.26
C ARG A 378 -8.70 -14.53 18.38
N PHE A 379 -8.27 -14.19 19.60
CA PHE A 379 -8.65 -14.94 20.78
C PHE A 379 -10.05 -14.57 21.26
N LEU A 380 -10.79 -15.56 21.75
CA LEU A 380 -12.05 -15.34 22.45
C LEU A 380 -11.77 -14.81 23.87
N GLY A 381 -12.73 -14.15 24.48
CA GLY A 381 -12.61 -13.55 25.82
C GLY A 381 -12.26 -14.56 26.94
N ASP A 382 -12.47 -15.87 26.71
CA ASP A 382 -12.07 -16.93 27.63
C ASP A 382 -10.55 -17.19 27.63
N SER A 383 -9.77 -16.59 26.70
CA SER A 383 -8.33 -16.82 26.52
C SER A 383 -7.93 -18.29 26.34
N LYS A 384 -8.88 -19.14 25.94
CA LYS A 384 -8.66 -20.58 25.69
C LYS A 384 -8.98 -21.02 24.29
N ARG A 385 -9.69 -20.22 23.54
CA ARG A 385 -10.06 -20.49 22.16
C ARG A 385 -9.65 -19.34 21.26
N PHE A 386 -9.33 -19.64 20.01
CA PHE A 386 -9.00 -18.64 19.00
C PHE A 386 -9.45 -19.05 17.61
N VAL A 387 -9.75 -18.05 16.77
CA VAL A 387 -9.96 -18.22 15.34
C VAL A 387 -8.64 -17.96 14.64
N TRP A 388 -8.31 -18.84 13.72
CA TRP A 388 -7.09 -18.82 12.89
C TRP A 388 -7.44 -18.97 11.42
N SER A 389 -6.76 -18.24 10.52
CA SER A 389 -6.89 -18.44 9.08
C SER A 389 -5.71 -19.24 8.53
N SER A 390 -5.98 -20.12 7.55
CA SER A 390 -4.97 -20.98 6.94
C SER A 390 -5.33 -21.36 5.51
N GLN A 391 -4.31 -21.43 4.64
CA GLN A 391 -4.42 -21.90 3.25
C GLN A 391 -4.14 -23.40 3.07
N ARG A 392 -4.06 -24.17 4.17
CA ARG A 392 -3.75 -25.62 4.16
C ARG A 392 -4.64 -26.49 3.25
N ALA A 393 -5.80 -25.98 2.87
CA ALA A 393 -6.74 -26.65 1.96
C ALA A 393 -6.70 -26.08 0.53
N GLY A 394 -5.67 -25.29 0.20
CA GLY A 394 -5.50 -24.62 -1.08
C GLY A 394 -6.12 -23.23 -1.15
N PHE A 395 -7.18 -22.97 -0.39
CA PHE A 395 -7.79 -21.65 -0.20
C PHE A 395 -7.73 -21.24 1.26
N ARG A 396 -7.68 -19.94 1.54
CA ARG A 396 -7.67 -19.42 2.90
C ARG A 396 -9.04 -19.56 3.53
N HIS A 397 -9.09 -20.29 4.66
CA HIS A 397 -10.31 -20.51 5.44
C HIS A 397 -10.09 -20.29 6.93
N LEU A 398 -11.19 -20.12 7.68
CA LEU A 398 -11.19 -19.92 9.12
C LEU A 398 -11.38 -21.24 9.86
N TYR A 399 -10.62 -21.39 10.94
CA TYR A 399 -10.63 -22.54 11.83
C TYR A 399 -10.70 -22.07 13.29
N LEU A 400 -11.47 -22.77 14.11
CA LEU A 400 -11.52 -22.57 15.56
C LEU A 400 -10.62 -23.60 16.24
N TYR A 401 -9.73 -23.11 17.12
CA TYR A 401 -8.79 -23.90 17.90
C TYR A 401 -8.94 -23.63 19.40
N ASP A 402 -8.47 -24.57 20.23
CA ASP A 402 -8.10 -24.28 21.61
C ASP A 402 -6.59 -23.98 21.75
N THR A 403 -6.19 -23.46 22.91
CA THR A 403 -4.78 -23.11 23.19
C THR A 403 -3.87 -24.34 23.39
N ASP A 404 -4.42 -25.53 23.45
CA ASP A 404 -3.66 -26.81 23.44
C ASP A 404 -3.36 -27.26 21.99
N GLY A 405 -3.81 -26.50 20.99
CA GLY A 405 -3.57 -26.75 19.55
C GLY A 405 -4.58 -27.71 18.92
N LYS A 406 -5.66 -28.04 19.60
CA LYS A 406 -6.71 -28.89 19.04
C LYS A 406 -7.67 -28.07 18.20
N GLN A 407 -7.83 -28.44 16.93
CA GLN A 407 -8.88 -27.90 16.08
C GLN A 407 -10.27 -28.34 16.59
N LEU A 408 -11.11 -27.36 16.89
CA LEU A 408 -12.49 -27.57 17.38
C LEU A 408 -13.50 -27.58 16.24
N ALA A 409 -13.32 -26.69 15.23
CA ALA A 409 -14.18 -26.60 14.06
C ALA A 409 -13.42 -26.02 12.84
N GLN A 410 -13.86 -26.35 11.64
CA GLN A 410 -13.61 -25.58 10.44
C GLN A 410 -14.82 -24.70 10.19
N LEU A 411 -14.63 -23.38 10.15
CA LEU A 411 -15.73 -22.41 10.08
C LEU A 411 -16.17 -22.14 8.64
N THR A 412 -15.21 -22.13 7.70
CA THR A 412 -15.46 -21.87 6.29
C THR A 412 -14.77 -22.91 5.41
N HIS A 413 -15.35 -23.18 4.22
CA HIS A 413 -14.81 -24.15 3.25
C HIS A 413 -15.33 -23.83 1.84
N GLY A 414 -14.64 -24.29 0.80
CA GLY A 414 -15.02 -24.10 -0.60
C GLY A 414 -13.84 -23.62 -1.46
N ASP A 415 -14.10 -23.43 -2.77
CA ASP A 415 -13.09 -22.95 -3.72
C ASP A 415 -13.10 -21.40 -3.80
N TRP A 416 -12.90 -20.76 -2.67
CA TRP A 416 -12.89 -19.30 -2.49
C TRP A 416 -12.10 -18.94 -1.24
N GLU A 417 -11.70 -17.67 -1.08
CA GLU A 417 -10.84 -17.22 0.00
C GLU A 417 -11.55 -16.30 0.98
N VAL A 418 -11.26 -16.50 2.28
CA VAL A 418 -11.38 -15.47 3.30
C VAL A 418 -10.23 -14.49 3.10
N THR A 419 -10.52 -13.21 2.91
CA THR A 419 -9.51 -12.18 2.76
C THR A 419 -9.19 -11.47 4.06
N HIS A 420 -10.14 -11.44 5.02
CA HIS A 420 -9.96 -10.80 6.32
C HIS A 420 -10.96 -11.29 7.37
N LEU A 421 -10.51 -11.51 8.61
CA LEU A 421 -11.34 -11.77 9.79
C LEU A 421 -11.69 -10.43 10.47
N ASN A 422 -12.91 -9.93 10.26
CA ASN A 422 -13.31 -8.60 10.69
C ASN A 422 -13.63 -8.51 12.20
N ALA A 423 -14.43 -9.44 12.75
CA ALA A 423 -14.83 -9.45 14.17
C ALA A 423 -15.39 -10.80 14.63
N ILE A 424 -15.47 -10.97 15.94
CA ILE A 424 -16.19 -12.07 16.59
C ILE A 424 -17.22 -11.48 17.55
N ASP A 425 -18.50 -11.82 17.38
CA ASP A 425 -19.56 -11.56 18.37
C ASP A 425 -19.77 -12.81 19.20
N GLU A 426 -19.10 -12.88 20.34
CA GLU A 426 -19.19 -14.03 21.24
C GLU A 426 -20.58 -14.18 21.84
N SER A 427 -21.34 -13.08 21.99
CA SER A 427 -22.68 -13.13 22.56
C SER A 427 -23.70 -13.82 21.65
N LYS A 428 -23.51 -13.66 20.31
CA LYS A 428 -24.31 -14.32 19.28
C LYS A 428 -23.64 -15.59 18.75
N GLY A 429 -22.37 -15.86 19.13
CA GLY A 429 -21.57 -16.97 18.58
C GLY A 429 -21.28 -16.80 17.08
N LEU A 430 -21.16 -15.58 16.58
CA LEU A 430 -20.93 -15.25 15.17
C LEU A 430 -19.50 -14.75 14.92
N VAL A 431 -18.97 -15.16 13.78
CA VAL A 431 -17.71 -14.67 13.21
C VAL A 431 -18.03 -13.88 11.95
N TYR A 432 -17.53 -12.65 11.83
CA TYR A 432 -17.68 -11.79 10.66
C TYR A 432 -16.37 -11.76 9.89
N PHE A 433 -16.44 -11.95 8.58
CA PHE A 433 -15.26 -12.02 7.71
C PHE A 433 -15.56 -11.52 6.31
N THR A 434 -14.53 -11.02 5.64
CA THR A 434 -14.59 -10.65 4.23
C THR A 434 -14.07 -11.79 3.37
N ALA A 435 -14.74 -12.05 2.22
CA ALA A 435 -14.40 -13.20 1.37
C ALA A 435 -14.79 -13.00 -0.09
N THR A 436 -14.22 -13.86 -0.96
CA THR A 436 -14.46 -13.91 -2.41
C THR A 436 -15.48 -15.01 -2.80
N GLU A 437 -16.32 -15.49 -1.88
CA GLU A 437 -17.25 -16.62 -2.10
C GLU A 437 -18.16 -16.39 -3.30
N LYS A 438 -18.64 -15.15 -3.48
CA LYS A 438 -19.50 -14.80 -4.60
C LYS A 438 -18.78 -14.85 -5.94
N SER A 439 -17.58 -14.32 -5.98
CA SER A 439 -16.73 -14.22 -7.16
C SER A 439 -15.32 -13.78 -6.76
N PRO A 440 -14.25 -14.28 -7.36
CA PRO A 440 -12.91 -13.72 -7.17
C PRO A 440 -12.79 -12.24 -7.57
N LEU A 441 -13.73 -11.73 -8.40
CA LEU A 441 -13.75 -10.32 -8.82
C LEU A 441 -14.41 -9.39 -7.80
N GLU A 442 -15.10 -9.94 -6.79
CA GLU A 442 -15.88 -9.20 -5.81
C GLU A 442 -15.40 -9.54 -4.40
N SER A 443 -15.52 -8.59 -3.47
CA SER A 443 -15.22 -8.79 -2.05
C SER A 443 -16.46 -8.44 -1.22
N HIS A 444 -16.91 -9.38 -0.37
CA HIS A 444 -18.13 -9.23 0.41
C HIS A 444 -17.93 -9.56 1.88
N LEU A 445 -18.71 -8.91 2.75
CA LEU A 445 -18.81 -9.25 4.17
C LEU A 445 -19.78 -10.41 4.37
N TYR A 446 -19.36 -11.38 5.19
CA TYR A 446 -20.13 -12.56 5.59
C TYR A 446 -20.18 -12.70 7.11
N SER A 447 -21.11 -13.51 7.59
CA SER A 447 -21.10 -14.05 8.95
C SER A 447 -21.24 -15.57 8.93
N VAL A 448 -20.69 -16.26 9.94
CA VAL A 448 -20.82 -17.69 10.14
C VAL A 448 -20.82 -17.97 11.66
N HIS A 449 -21.52 -19.03 12.12
CA HIS A 449 -21.46 -19.44 13.50
C HIS A 449 -20.09 -20.06 13.86
N LEU A 450 -19.71 -20.00 15.14
CA LEU A 450 -18.48 -20.62 15.68
C LEU A 450 -18.43 -22.15 15.53
N ASP A 451 -19.53 -22.80 15.14
CA ASP A 451 -19.57 -24.22 14.77
C ASP A 451 -19.49 -24.47 13.25
N GLY A 452 -19.35 -23.39 12.44
CA GLY A 452 -19.29 -23.44 10.98
C GLY A 452 -20.63 -23.45 10.28
N SER A 453 -21.74 -23.42 11.02
CA SER A 453 -23.10 -23.40 10.43
C SER A 453 -23.57 -21.99 10.08
N GLY A 454 -24.59 -21.89 9.20
CA GLY A 454 -25.35 -20.66 8.98
C GLY A 454 -24.59 -19.54 8.29
N MET A 455 -23.64 -19.84 7.38
CA MET A 455 -22.93 -18.81 6.62
C MET A 455 -23.92 -17.94 5.84
N THR A 456 -23.80 -16.62 5.98
CA THR A 456 -24.68 -15.63 5.35
C THR A 456 -23.89 -14.45 4.82
N ARG A 457 -24.15 -14.03 3.56
CA ARG A 457 -23.58 -12.80 2.97
C ARG A 457 -24.37 -11.58 3.44
N LEU A 458 -23.67 -10.56 3.94
CA LEU A 458 -24.26 -9.34 4.51
C LEU A 458 -24.24 -8.14 3.56
N THR A 459 -23.37 -8.12 2.56
CA THR A 459 -23.30 -7.07 1.54
C THR A 459 -23.89 -7.55 0.22
N ALA A 460 -24.78 -6.78 -0.38
CA ALA A 460 -25.60 -7.23 -1.52
C ALA A 460 -25.15 -6.67 -2.88
N MET A 461 -24.62 -5.45 -2.92
CA MET A 461 -24.24 -4.79 -4.17
C MET A 461 -23.01 -5.47 -4.79
N PRO A 462 -22.99 -5.72 -6.12
CA PRO A 462 -21.80 -6.19 -6.80
C PRO A 462 -20.64 -5.17 -6.66
N GLY A 463 -19.43 -5.66 -6.51
CA GLY A 463 -18.24 -4.84 -6.33
C GLY A 463 -17.39 -5.23 -5.12
N THR A 464 -16.57 -4.31 -4.67
CA THR A 464 -15.68 -4.51 -3.53
C THR A 464 -16.20 -3.78 -2.31
N HIS A 465 -16.30 -4.51 -1.20
CA HIS A 465 -16.66 -4.04 0.12
C HIS A 465 -15.48 -4.23 1.07
N GLU A 466 -15.01 -3.15 1.68
CA GLU A 466 -14.04 -3.18 2.77
C GLU A 466 -14.77 -2.77 4.07
N ALA A 467 -15.02 -3.75 4.93
CA ALA A 467 -15.88 -3.60 6.09
C ALA A 467 -15.08 -3.42 7.39
N HIS A 468 -15.33 -2.34 8.11
CA HIS A 468 -14.75 -2.05 9.43
C HIS A 468 -15.86 -2.16 10.48
N ILE A 469 -15.88 -3.26 11.22
CA ILE A 469 -16.92 -3.51 12.23
C ILE A 469 -16.74 -2.57 13.43
N ALA A 470 -17.84 -1.98 13.90
CA ALA A 470 -17.84 -1.12 15.08
C ALA A 470 -17.58 -1.92 16.38
N PRO A 471 -16.92 -1.35 17.38
CA PRO A 471 -16.93 -1.90 18.73
C PRO A 471 -18.35 -2.20 19.20
N GLY A 472 -18.57 -3.36 19.85
CA GLY A 472 -19.91 -3.79 20.24
C GLY A 472 -20.74 -4.46 19.13
N VAL A 473 -20.18 -4.55 17.90
CA VAL A 473 -20.71 -5.38 16.78
C VAL A 473 -22.17 -5.07 16.43
N ALA A 474 -22.55 -3.77 16.44
CA ALA A 474 -23.90 -3.34 16.06
C ALA A 474 -24.00 -2.86 14.59
N SER A 475 -22.91 -2.33 14.04
CA SER A 475 -22.83 -1.77 12.71
C SER A 475 -21.43 -1.90 12.12
N PHE A 476 -21.28 -1.59 10.84
CA PHE A 476 -19.98 -1.49 10.17
C PHE A 476 -19.92 -0.28 9.24
N ALA A 477 -18.72 0.24 9.09
CA ALA A 477 -18.36 1.18 8.04
C ALA A 477 -17.92 0.37 6.83
N ASP A 478 -18.53 0.62 5.68
CA ASP A 478 -18.31 -0.10 4.43
C ASP A 478 -17.75 0.88 3.39
N PHE A 479 -16.48 0.71 3.01
CA PHE A 479 -15.92 1.36 1.84
C PHE A 479 -16.25 0.55 0.61
N TYR A 480 -17.35 0.94 -0.02
CA TYR A 480 -17.85 0.29 -1.21
C TYR A 480 -17.34 0.97 -2.48
N SER A 481 -16.92 0.17 -3.46
CA SER A 481 -16.60 0.64 -4.80
C SER A 481 -16.90 -0.41 -5.86
N SER A 482 -16.94 0.03 -7.13
CA SER A 482 -16.95 -0.83 -8.29
C SER A 482 -16.12 -0.18 -9.42
N GLN A 483 -15.93 -0.85 -10.54
CA GLN A 483 -15.20 -0.29 -11.68
C GLN A 483 -15.78 1.04 -12.19
N THR A 484 -17.07 1.29 -11.96
CA THR A 484 -17.74 2.52 -12.39
C THR A 484 -18.22 3.40 -11.25
N THR A 485 -18.02 2.97 -10.02
CA THR A 485 -18.46 3.70 -8.82
C THR A 485 -17.23 4.02 -7.97
N PRO A 486 -16.87 5.31 -7.82
CA PRO A 486 -15.82 5.71 -6.89
C PRO A 486 -16.09 5.24 -5.47
N THR A 487 -15.04 5.02 -4.70
CA THR A 487 -15.14 4.59 -3.31
C THR A 487 -16.02 5.53 -2.51
N ARG A 488 -17.00 4.98 -1.83
CA ARG A 488 -17.90 5.71 -0.93
C ARG A 488 -18.00 5.01 0.42
N LEU A 489 -18.12 5.78 1.46
CA LEU A 489 -18.34 5.28 2.82
C LEU A 489 -19.83 5.12 3.08
N ASN A 490 -20.23 3.91 3.46
CA ASN A 490 -21.57 3.59 3.93
C ASN A 490 -21.50 3.23 5.42
N ILE A 491 -22.57 3.49 6.17
CA ILE A 491 -22.75 2.97 7.53
C ILE A 491 -23.92 2.00 7.49
N VAL A 492 -23.68 0.75 7.86
CA VAL A 492 -24.63 -0.34 7.73
C VAL A 492 -24.86 -1.00 9.09
N SER A 493 -26.13 -1.26 9.44
CA SER A 493 -26.47 -2.05 10.63
C SER A 493 -26.24 -3.52 10.37
N LEU A 494 -25.61 -4.24 11.31
CA LEU A 494 -25.44 -5.69 11.20
C LEU A 494 -26.73 -6.48 11.41
N ASP A 495 -27.68 -5.94 12.19
CA ASP A 495 -28.99 -6.56 12.39
C ASP A 495 -29.95 -6.31 11.21
N HIS A 496 -29.69 -5.27 10.40
CA HIS A 496 -30.49 -4.87 9.24
C HIS A 496 -29.57 -4.49 8.07
N PRO A 497 -28.83 -5.44 7.45
CA PRO A 497 -27.84 -5.14 6.41
C PRO A 497 -28.46 -4.62 5.10
N ASP A 498 -29.76 -4.78 4.91
CA ASP A 498 -30.57 -4.17 3.83
C ASP A 498 -30.78 -2.66 4.01
N GLN A 499 -30.58 -2.13 5.23
CA GLN A 499 -30.72 -0.72 5.57
C GLN A 499 -29.36 -0.02 5.54
N THR A 500 -28.95 0.42 4.37
CA THR A 500 -27.68 1.14 4.18
C THR A 500 -27.91 2.65 4.24
N ALA A 501 -27.24 3.34 5.18
CA ALA A 501 -27.16 4.79 5.20
C ALA A 501 -25.88 5.24 4.48
N VAL A 502 -26.02 5.82 3.30
CA VAL A 502 -24.87 6.39 2.56
C VAL A 502 -24.37 7.63 3.31
N ALA A 503 -23.09 7.65 3.62
CA ALA A 503 -22.46 8.86 4.11
C ALA A 503 -22.36 9.88 2.98
N LYS A 504 -22.79 11.12 3.22
CA LYS A 504 -22.58 12.22 2.26
C LYS A 504 -21.15 12.72 2.35
N THR A 505 -20.21 11.85 2.04
CA THR A 505 -18.80 12.24 1.94
C THR A 505 -18.55 12.77 0.54
N SER A 506 -17.84 13.89 0.41
CA SER A 506 -17.28 14.27 -0.87
C SER A 506 -16.34 13.14 -1.30
N SER A 507 -16.69 12.36 -2.34
CA SER A 507 -15.72 11.50 -3.02
C SER A 507 -14.56 12.40 -3.46
N GLY A 508 -13.32 11.91 -3.46
CA GLY A 508 -12.15 12.65 -3.93
C GLY A 508 -12.34 13.30 -5.33
N PHE A 509 -13.30 12.80 -6.11
CA PHE A 509 -13.75 13.38 -7.39
C PHE A 509 -14.46 14.72 -7.31
N SER A 510 -14.92 15.12 -6.15
CA SER A 510 -15.73 16.32 -6.03
C SER A 510 -14.92 17.46 -5.41
N ALA A 511 -14.00 18.04 -6.16
CA ALA A 511 -13.83 19.47 -5.98
C ALA A 511 -15.24 20.10 -6.05
N PRO A 512 -15.61 21.00 -5.11
CA PRO A 512 -16.95 21.58 -5.06
C PRO A 512 -17.37 22.07 -6.46
N GLY A 513 -18.44 21.51 -7.01
CA GLY A 513 -18.97 21.88 -8.32
C GLY A 513 -18.52 21.00 -9.51
N GLN A 514 -17.76 19.94 -9.32
CA GLN A 514 -17.42 18.99 -10.39
C GLN A 514 -18.29 17.73 -10.32
N SER A 515 -18.94 17.38 -11.44
CA SER A 515 -19.60 16.09 -11.57
C SER A 515 -18.59 14.96 -11.81
N PRO A 516 -18.81 13.73 -11.29
CA PRO A 516 -17.95 12.59 -11.60
C PRO A 516 -17.89 12.37 -13.13
N PRO A 517 -16.75 11.92 -13.69
CA PRO A 517 -16.66 11.61 -15.10
C PRO A 517 -17.58 10.44 -15.45
N SER A 518 -18.21 10.50 -16.60
CA SER A 518 -18.91 9.33 -17.15
C SER A 518 -17.85 8.30 -17.57
N LEU A 519 -17.77 7.14 -16.93
CA LEU A 519 -16.76 6.12 -17.24
C LEU A 519 -17.27 5.19 -18.38
N LEU A 520 -16.32 4.64 -19.13
CA LEU A 520 -16.58 3.61 -20.13
C LEU A 520 -16.80 2.26 -19.43
N PRO A 521 -17.68 1.40 -19.97
CA PRO A 521 -17.86 0.05 -19.44
C PRO A 521 -16.56 -0.76 -19.42
N VAL A 522 -16.39 -1.56 -18.38
CA VAL A 522 -15.32 -2.55 -18.27
C VAL A 522 -15.93 -3.93 -18.52
N GLU A 523 -15.39 -4.66 -19.49
CA GLU A 523 -15.82 -6.02 -19.82
C GLU A 523 -14.90 -7.02 -19.12
N PHE A 524 -15.40 -7.78 -18.16
CA PHE A 524 -14.68 -8.88 -17.55
C PHE A 524 -14.72 -10.13 -18.40
N LEU A 525 -13.61 -10.83 -18.49
CA LEU A 525 -13.40 -12.01 -19.30
C LEU A 525 -12.83 -13.13 -18.42
N ASN A 526 -13.12 -14.39 -18.79
CA ASN A 526 -12.47 -15.56 -18.24
C ASN A 526 -11.71 -16.26 -19.39
N LEU A 527 -10.39 -16.32 -19.29
CA LEU A 527 -9.50 -16.86 -20.31
C LEU A 527 -8.91 -18.18 -19.84
N LYS A 528 -8.94 -19.19 -20.69
CA LYS A 528 -8.27 -20.45 -20.44
C LYS A 528 -6.81 -20.35 -20.91
N LEU A 529 -5.88 -20.48 -19.97
CA LEU A 529 -4.46 -20.47 -20.22
C LEU A 529 -3.97 -21.81 -20.83
N HIS A 530 -2.80 -21.79 -21.45
CA HIS A 530 -2.26 -22.95 -22.18
C HIS A 530 -2.06 -24.20 -21.31
N LEU A 531 -1.76 -24.04 -20.01
CA LEU A 531 -1.64 -25.15 -19.06
C LEU A 531 -2.99 -25.56 -18.43
N GLY A 532 -4.09 -24.94 -18.84
CA GLY A 532 -5.44 -25.31 -18.42
C GLY A 532 -5.99 -24.52 -17.25
N ALA A 533 -5.20 -23.68 -16.57
CA ALA A 533 -5.69 -22.75 -15.57
C ALA A 533 -6.63 -21.72 -16.22
N GLU A 534 -7.57 -21.20 -15.44
CA GLU A 534 -8.43 -20.09 -15.85
C GLU A 534 -7.94 -18.80 -15.24
N ALA A 535 -7.85 -17.72 -16.02
CA ALA A 535 -7.43 -16.40 -15.59
C ALA A 535 -8.51 -15.37 -15.88
N HIS A 536 -8.69 -14.44 -14.96
CA HIS A 536 -9.56 -13.31 -15.21
C HIS A 536 -8.82 -12.21 -15.97
N ALA A 537 -9.54 -11.54 -16.88
CA ALA A 537 -9.04 -10.42 -17.63
C ALA A 537 -10.13 -9.33 -17.74
N PHE A 538 -9.75 -8.14 -18.16
CA PHE A 538 -10.68 -7.09 -18.51
C PHE A 538 -10.32 -6.40 -19.82
N LEU A 539 -11.35 -5.83 -20.46
CA LEU A 539 -11.24 -4.93 -21.61
C LEU A 539 -11.98 -3.62 -21.35
N ILE A 540 -11.34 -2.49 -21.72
CA ILE A 540 -11.99 -1.18 -21.84
C ILE A 540 -11.90 -0.77 -23.30
N LYS A 541 -13.04 -0.59 -23.95
CA LYS A 541 -13.12 -0.21 -25.38
C LYS A 541 -13.31 1.30 -25.54
N PRO A 542 -12.82 1.90 -26.63
CA PRO A 542 -13.04 3.33 -26.92
C PRO A 542 -14.53 3.71 -27.01
N PRO A 543 -14.89 4.98 -26.75
CA PRO A 543 -16.24 5.46 -27.00
C PRO A 543 -16.57 5.34 -28.51
N ALA A 544 -17.82 5.08 -28.84
CA ALA A 544 -18.26 4.83 -30.22
C ALA A 544 -17.44 3.71 -30.92
N PHE A 545 -17.17 2.62 -30.18
CA PHE A 545 -16.45 1.46 -30.67
C PHE A 545 -17.10 0.89 -31.93
N ASP A 546 -16.27 0.63 -32.96
CA ASP A 546 -16.66 0.06 -34.26
C ASP A 546 -15.82 -1.20 -34.52
N SER A 547 -16.44 -2.37 -34.47
CA SER A 547 -15.75 -3.66 -34.65
C SER A 547 -15.12 -3.85 -36.04
N ALA A 548 -15.44 -3.02 -37.01
CA ALA A 548 -14.82 -3.02 -38.34
C ALA A 548 -13.50 -2.24 -38.39
N LYS A 549 -13.17 -1.46 -37.37
CA LYS A 549 -11.93 -0.70 -37.26
C LYS A 549 -10.87 -1.46 -36.48
N LYS A 550 -9.61 -1.10 -36.70
CA LYS A 550 -8.45 -1.60 -35.95
C LYS A 550 -8.02 -0.57 -34.92
N TYR A 551 -7.85 -1.04 -33.65
CA TYR A 551 -7.46 -0.19 -32.52
C TYR A 551 -6.11 -0.64 -31.93
N PRO A 552 -5.23 0.31 -31.56
CA PRO A 552 -4.05 0.00 -30.76
C PRO A 552 -4.50 -0.49 -29.36
N VAL A 553 -3.67 -1.33 -28.74
CA VAL A 553 -3.94 -1.87 -27.40
C VAL A 553 -2.84 -1.46 -26.44
N ILE A 554 -3.20 -1.10 -25.22
CA ILE A 554 -2.28 -0.98 -24.09
C ILE A 554 -2.61 -2.11 -23.11
N VAL A 555 -1.63 -2.98 -22.86
CA VAL A 555 -1.71 -4.05 -21.85
C VAL A 555 -1.16 -3.49 -20.55
N TYR A 556 -1.94 -3.55 -19.48
CA TYR A 556 -1.48 -3.18 -18.14
C TYR A 556 -1.13 -4.42 -17.34
N LEU A 557 0.09 -4.45 -16.81
CA LEU A 557 0.63 -5.53 -15.99
C LEU A 557 0.74 -5.08 -14.52
N ALA A 558 0.16 -5.83 -13.61
CA ALA A 558 0.47 -5.81 -12.19
C ALA A 558 1.22 -7.10 -11.83
N GLY A 559 0.54 -8.22 -11.86
CA GLY A 559 1.04 -9.59 -11.95
C GLY A 559 1.87 -10.12 -10.79
N GLY A 560 2.10 -9.31 -9.74
CA GLY A 560 2.92 -9.68 -8.60
C GLY A 560 2.23 -10.63 -7.62
N PRO A 561 3.01 -11.38 -6.83
CA PRO A 561 2.48 -12.19 -5.74
C PRO A 561 1.70 -11.35 -4.74
N GLY A 562 0.54 -11.86 -4.33
CA GLY A 562 -0.35 -11.12 -3.42
C GLY A 562 -1.18 -10.00 -4.06
N GLU A 563 -0.92 -9.64 -5.32
CA GLU A 563 -1.63 -8.59 -6.05
C GLU A 563 -2.80 -9.17 -6.86
N GLN A 564 -3.84 -8.35 -7.05
CA GLN A 564 -4.96 -8.65 -7.94
C GLN A 564 -5.35 -7.40 -8.73
N LEU A 565 -5.17 -7.44 -10.05
CA LEU A 565 -5.53 -6.34 -10.95
C LEU A 565 -7.00 -6.41 -11.37
N VAL A 566 -7.46 -7.60 -11.71
CA VAL A 566 -8.79 -7.83 -12.31
C VAL A 566 -9.82 -8.05 -11.22
N ARG A 567 -10.46 -6.96 -10.80
CA ARG A 567 -11.51 -6.96 -9.77
C ARG A 567 -12.54 -5.87 -10.03
N ASP A 568 -13.75 -6.04 -9.54
CA ASP A 568 -14.79 -5.00 -9.60
C ASP A 568 -14.60 -4.03 -8.43
N ALA A 569 -13.62 -3.14 -8.59
CA ALA A 569 -13.25 -2.11 -7.62
C ALA A 569 -12.86 -0.81 -8.32
N TRP A 570 -12.89 0.29 -7.59
CA TRP A 570 -12.38 1.57 -8.08
C TRP A 570 -10.88 1.53 -8.31
N GLY A 571 -10.45 1.88 -9.50
CA GLY A 571 -9.04 1.79 -9.90
C GLY A 571 -8.19 3.03 -9.59
N GLY A 572 -8.70 4.01 -8.81
CA GLY A 572 -7.94 5.23 -8.48
C GLY A 572 -7.43 5.99 -9.71
N ALA A 573 -6.30 6.68 -9.56
CA ALA A 573 -5.68 7.44 -10.63
C ALA A 573 -5.27 6.56 -11.82
N THR A 574 -4.74 5.38 -11.57
CA THR A 574 -4.34 4.43 -12.61
C THR A 574 -5.54 3.97 -13.43
N GLY A 575 -6.66 3.61 -12.77
CA GLY A 575 -7.90 3.27 -13.46
C GLY A 575 -8.45 4.42 -14.30
N LEU A 576 -8.36 5.65 -13.81
CA LEU A 576 -8.76 6.84 -14.56
C LEU A 576 -7.83 7.11 -15.74
N TRP A 577 -6.53 6.88 -15.60
CA TRP A 577 -5.62 6.99 -16.74
C TRP A 577 -5.96 5.95 -17.82
N MET A 578 -6.30 4.74 -17.46
CA MET A 578 -6.79 3.71 -18.39
C MET A 578 -8.05 4.19 -19.12
N GLN A 579 -9.01 4.77 -18.39
CA GLN A 579 -10.22 5.37 -18.96
C GLN A 579 -9.90 6.55 -19.90
N LEU A 580 -8.89 7.37 -19.58
CA LEU A 580 -8.42 8.46 -20.42
C LEU A 580 -7.83 7.93 -21.72
N MET A 581 -6.97 6.90 -21.68
CA MET A 581 -6.37 6.31 -22.88
C MET A 581 -7.42 5.60 -23.74
N ALA A 582 -8.39 4.94 -23.14
CA ALA A 582 -9.52 4.38 -23.88
C ALA A 582 -10.29 5.48 -24.65
N ARG A 583 -10.53 6.64 -24.02
CA ARG A 583 -11.15 7.81 -24.69
C ARG A 583 -10.30 8.39 -25.81
N LYS A 584 -8.98 8.20 -25.77
CA LYS A 584 -8.04 8.59 -26.83
C LYS A 584 -8.01 7.59 -28.01
N GLY A 585 -8.77 6.50 -27.93
CA GLY A 585 -8.91 5.51 -29.00
C GLY A 585 -8.11 4.24 -28.84
N TYR A 586 -7.59 3.96 -27.64
CA TYR A 586 -6.90 2.71 -27.33
C TYR A 586 -7.88 1.70 -26.72
N ILE A 587 -7.66 0.42 -26.94
CA ILE A 587 -8.22 -0.63 -26.13
C ILE A 587 -7.26 -0.83 -24.94
N ILE A 588 -7.80 -0.92 -23.74
CA ILE A 588 -7.03 -1.27 -22.55
C ILE A 588 -7.34 -2.73 -22.20
N PHE A 589 -6.31 -3.51 -21.90
CA PHE A 589 -6.41 -4.89 -21.51
C PHE A 589 -5.58 -5.14 -20.25
N GLY A 590 -6.10 -5.93 -19.32
CA GLY A 590 -5.39 -6.44 -18.15
C GLY A 590 -5.74 -7.89 -17.90
N LEU A 591 -4.79 -8.67 -17.41
CA LEU A 591 -4.93 -10.10 -17.10
C LEU A 591 -4.25 -10.40 -15.77
N ASP A 592 -4.92 -11.11 -14.88
CA ASP A 592 -4.31 -11.73 -13.70
C ASP A 592 -3.69 -13.08 -14.08
N ASN A 593 -2.37 -13.12 -14.17
CA ASN A 593 -1.61 -14.34 -14.40
C ASN A 593 -1.54 -15.22 -13.14
N GLN A 594 -1.11 -16.46 -13.28
CA GLN A 594 -0.73 -17.28 -12.12
C GLN A 594 0.36 -16.57 -11.33
N GLY A 595 0.36 -16.75 -10.00
CA GLY A 595 1.14 -15.97 -9.05
C GLY A 595 0.32 -14.88 -8.35
N THR A 596 -0.78 -14.38 -8.94
CA THR A 596 -1.64 -13.36 -8.34
C THR A 596 -2.61 -13.93 -7.30
N ALA A 597 -3.12 -13.06 -6.41
CA ALA A 597 -3.98 -13.42 -5.29
C ALA A 597 -5.44 -13.72 -5.66
N ALA A 598 -6.25 -14.05 -4.65
CA ALA A 598 -7.70 -14.25 -4.68
C ALA A 598 -8.18 -15.48 -5.46
N ARG A 599 -7.29 -16.38 -5.82
CA ARG A 599 -7.57 -17.60 -6.58
C ARG A 599 -7.08 -18.87 -5.86
N GLY A 600 -6.67 -18.76 -4.61
CA GLY A 600 -6.10 -19.83 -3.82
C GLY A 600 -4.61 -20.04 -4.04
N HIS A 601 -3.96 -20.73 -3.10
CA HIS A 601 -2.53 -20.95 -3.09
C HIS A 601 -2.03 -21.72 -4.33
N TYR A 602 -2.83 -22.66 -4.84
CA TYR A 602 -2.52 -23.39 -6.08
C TYR A 602 -2.39 -22.52 -7.33
N PHE A 603 -3.02 -21.33 -7.32
CA PHE A 603 -2.86 -20.36 -8.40
C PHE A 603 -1.62 -19.48 -8.20
N GLU A 604 -1.17 -19.34 -6.95
CA GLU A 604 0.03 -18.58 -6.58
C GLU A 604 1.33 -19.39 -6.82
N GLU A 605 1.37 -20.67 -6.45
CA GLU A 605 2.54 -21.57 -6.44
C GLU A 605 3.40 -21.60 -7.72
N PRO A 606 2.84 -21.52 -8.96
CA PRO A 606 3.61 -21.72 -10.19
C PRO A 606 4.77 -20.76 -10.42
N ILE A 607 4.85 -19.67 -9.65
CA ILE A 607 5.96 -18.71 -9.72
C ILE A 607 7.16 -19.11 -8.85
N HIS A 608 7.01 -20.13 -7.98
CA HIS A 608 8.06 -20.53 -7.04
C HIS A 608 9.35 -20.92 -7.78
N LEU A 609 10.47 -20.41 -7.31
CA LEU A 609 11.82 -20.52 -7.85
C LEU A 609 12.03 -19.91 -9.25
N ARG A 610 11.04 -19.20 -9.80
CA ARG A 610 11.20 -18.56 -11.12
C ARG A 610 10.20 -17.44 -11.35
N LEU A 611 10.51 -16.24 -10.83
CA LEU A 611 9.71 -15.04 -11.07
C LEU A 611 9.87 -14.58 -12.53
N GLY A 612 8.79 -14.07 -13.13
CA GLY A 612 8.74 -13.67 -14.54
C GLY A 612 8.61 -14.85 -15.53
N GLY A 613 8.62 -16.10 -15.05
CA GLY A 613 8.50 -17.28 -15.89
C GLY A 613 7.06 -17.60 -16.28
N GLN A 614 6.28 -18.09 -15.31
CA GLN A 614 4.88 -18.46 -15.53
C GLN A 614 4.02 -17.24 -15.84
N GLU A 615 4.26 -16.13 -15.17
CA GLU A 615 3.54 -14.87 -15.39
C GLU A 615 3.63 -14.42 -16.85
N MET A 616 4.84 -14.45 -17.44
CA MET A 616 5.03 -14.07 -18.84
C MET A 616 4.46 -15.09 -19.81
N ALA A 617 4.42 -16.38 -19.45
CA ALA A 617 3.73 -17.39 -20.25
C ALA A 617 2.22 -17.09 -20.32
N ASP A 618 1.60 -16.78 -19.19
CA ASP A 618 0.18 -16.44 -19.11
C ASP A 618 -0.14 -15.10 -19.81
N GLN A 619 0.72 -14.10 -19.67
CA GLN A 619 0.57 -12.82 -20.40
C GLN A 619 0.67 -13.00 -21.91
N ARG A 620 1.50 -13.93 -22.40
CA ARG A 620 1.53 -14.31 -23.83
C ARG A 620 0.21 -14.93 -24.28
N ASP A 621 -0.45 -15.76 -23.45
CA ASP A 621 -1.80 -16.27 -23.75
C ASP A 621 -2.81 -15.13 -23.87
N GLY A 622 -2.71 -14.11 -23.01
CA GLY A 622 -3.49 -12.87 -23.13
C GLY A 622 -3.27 -12.16 -24.47
N VAL A 623 -2.01 -12.04 -24.90
CA VAL A 623 -1.68 -11.47 -26.23
C VAL A 623 -2.20 -12.36 -27.36
N LEU A 624 -2.12 -13.68 -27.25
CA LEU A 624 -2.69 -14.60 -28.24
C LEU A 624 -4.21 -14.42 -28.34
N TYR A 625 -4.89 -14.28 -27.21
CA TYR A 625 -6.32 -13.95 -27.21
C TYR A 625 -6.60 -12.61 -27.94
N LEU A 626 -5.85 -11.55 -27.64
CA LEU A 626 -5.99 -10.26 -28.34
C LEU A 626 -5.83 -10.40 -29.85
N ASN A 627 -4.91 -11.24 -30.31
CA ASN A 627 -4.69 -11.49 -31.74
C ASN A 627 -5.88 -12.20 -32.44
N THR A 628 -6.78 -12.84 -31.68
CA THR A 628 -8.01 -13.43 -32.25
C THR A 628 -9.10 -12.39 -32.52
N LEU A 629 -8.99 -11.20 -31.92
CA LEU A 629 -10.00 -10.16 -31.99
C LEU A 629 -9.85 -9.34 -33.29
N PRO A 630 -10.86 -9.32 -34.18
CA PRO A 630 -10.73 -8.72 -35.50
C PRO A 630 -10.46 -7.21 -35.47
N TYR A 631 -10.81 -6.56 -34.37
CA TYR A 631 -10.65 -5.12 -34.17
C TYR A 631 -9.33 -4.71 -33.45
N VAL A 632 -8.47 -5.68 -33.13
CA VAL A 632 -7.15 -5.39 -32.54
C VAL A 632 -6.12 -5.16 -33.65
N ASP A 633 -5.36 -4.08 -33.52
CA ASP A 633 -4.18 -3.82 -34.35
C ASP A 633 -2.95 -4.46 -33.70
N THR A 634 -2.63 -5.69 -34.10
CA THR A 634 -1.52 -6.47 -33.56
C THR A 634 -0.13 -5.86 -33.79
N MET A 635 -0.03 -4.84 -34.66
CA MET A 635 1.19 -4.10 -34.92
C MET A 635 1.35 -2.89 -33.99
N ARG A 636 0.34 -2.55 -33.20
CA ARG A 636 0.32 -1.42 -32.25
C ARG A 636 -0.09 -1.87 -30.87
N LEU A 637 0.73 -2.76 -30.30
CA LEU A 637 0.59 -3.22 -28.90
C LEU A 637 1.59 -2.47 -28.03
N GLY A 638 1.11 -1.87 -26.95
CA GLY A 638 1.90 -1.29 -25.88
C GLY A 638 1.72 -2.07 -24.59
N VAL A 639 2.67 -1.93 -23.67
CA VAL A 639 2.63 -2.55 -22.35
C VAL A 639 3.08 -1.56 -21.28
N CYS A 640 2.44 -1.56 -20.10
CA CYS A 640 2.82 -0.72 -18.97
C CYS A 640 2.58 -1.43 -17.64
N GLY A 641 3.34 -1.02 -16.62
CA GLY A 641 3.23 -1.54 -15.26
C GLY A 641 4.16 -0.80 -14.30
N TRP A 642 3.94 -0.99 -13.00
CA TRP A 642 4.70 -0.37 -11.91
C TRP A 642 5.22 -1.43 -10.96
N GLY A 643 6.38 -1.22 -10.31
CA GLY A 643 6.98 -2.15 -9.38
C GLY A 643 7.22 -3.54 -10.01
N TYR A 644 6.55 -4.56 -9.48
CA TYR A 644 6.54 -5.90 -10.08
C TYR A 644 6.00 -5.88 -11.52
N GLY A 645 4.93 -5.12 -11.77
CA GLY A 645 4.43 -4.90 -13.14
C GLY A 645 5.47 -4.26 -14.05
N GLY A 646 6.30 -3.35 -13.53
CA GLY A 646 7.45 -2.77 -14.22
C GLY A 646 8.50 -3.80 -14.59
N PHE A 647 8.81 -4.74 -13.68
CA PHE A 647 9.66 -5.90 -13.94
C PHE A 647 9.11 -6.75 -15.09
N LEU A 648 7.82 -7.07 -15.08
CA LEU A 648 7.18 -7.81 -16.17
C LEU A 648 7.19 -7.04 -17.50
N VAL A 649 7.07 -5.69 -17.47
CA VAL A 649 7.22 -4.86 -18.68
C VAL A 649 8.62 -5.01 -19.28
N VAL A 650 9.67 -4.96 -18.44
CA VAL A 650 11.04 -5.14 -18.94
C VAL A 650 11.21 -6.53 -19.56
N HIS A 651 10.73 -7.58 -18.90
CA HIS A 651 10.68 -8.93 -19.48
C HIS A 651 9.94 -8.96 -20.82
N ALA A 652 8.73 -8.38 -20.89
CA ALA A 652 7.90 -8.35 -22.09
C ALA A 652 8.57 -7.63 -23.27
N MET A 653 9.39 -6.61 -22.99
CA MET A 653 10.11 -5.84 -24.01
C MET A 653 11.43 -6.48 -24.45
N LEU A 654 11.99 -7.38 -23.65
CA LEU A 654 13.30 -8.01 -23.90
C LEU A 654 13.22 -9.48 -24.29
N ASP A 655 12.13 -10.16 -23.91
CA ASP A 655 11.89 -11.57 -24.22
C ASP A 655 11.44 -11.79 -25.70
N ARG A 656 11.56 -13.03 -26.19
CA ARG A 656 11.25 -13.38 -27.59
C ARG A 656 10.05 -14.34 -27.69
N PRO A 657 9.19 -14.08 -28.67
CA PRO A 657 9.09 -12.94 -29.59
C PRO A 657 8.47 -11.73 -28.88
N VAL A 658 9.02 -10.54 -29.07
CA VAL A 658 8.50 -9.29 -28.50
C VAL A 658 7.25 -8.83 -29.30
N PRO A 659 6.03 -8.95 -28.76
CA PRO A 659 4.83 -8.47 -29.44
C PRO A 659 4.62 -6.97 -29.29
N PHE A 660 5.31 -6.33 -28.30
CA PHE A 660 5.07 -4.95 -27.92
C PHE A 660 5.98 -3.96 -28.67
N LYS A 661 5.39 -2.87 -29.14
CA LYS A 661 6.09 -1.77 -29.82
C LYS A 661 6.57 -0.70 -28.85
N ALA A 662 5.88 -0.52 -27.73
CA ALA A 662 6.19 0.46 -26.68
C ALA A 662 5.96 -0.14 -25.30
N GLY A 663 6.91 0.08 -24.37
CA GLY A 663 6.82 -0.33 -22.98
C GLY A 663 7.05 0.84 -22.02
N PHE A 664 6.22 0.98 -21.01
CA PHE A 664 6.42 1.91 -19.89
C PHE A 664 6.60 1.11 -18.61
N ALA A 665 7.79 1.14 -18.01
CA ALA A 665 8.16 0.46 -16.78
C ALA A 665 8.36 1.50 -15.66
N GLY A 666 7.47 1.49 -14.67
CA GLY A 666 7.64 2.30 -13.46
C GLY A 666 8.36 1.51 -12.39
N ALA A 667 9.40 2.07 -11.78
CA ALA A 667 10.18 1.51 -10.68
C ALA A 667 10.43 -0.01 -10.82
N PRO A 668 10.99 -0.49 -11.98
CA PRO A 668 11.09 -1.92 -12.26
C PRO A 668 12.18 -2.58 -11.42
N VAL A 669 11.88 -3.71 -10.79
CA VAL A 669 12.93 -4.63 -10.33
C VAL A 669 13.61 -5.21 -11.56
N ILE A 670 14.95 -5.27 -11.56
CA ILE A 670 15.74 -5.79 -12.67
C ILE A 670 16.47 -7.07 -12.25
N ASP A 671 16.95 -7.08 -11.02
CA ASP A 671 17.64 -8.22 -10.43
C ASP A 671 17.16 -8.39 -8.98
N TRP A 672 16.62 -9.57 -8.67
CA TRP A 672 16.09 -9.87 -7.34
C TRP A 672 17.15 -9.96 -6.25
N HIS A 673 18.44 -10.08 -6.59
CA HIS A 673 19.54 -9.92 -5.63
C HIS A 673 19.63 -8.51 -5.04
N PHE A 674 19.08 -7.49 -5.72
CA PHE A 674 18.99 -6.13 -5.19
C PHE A 674 17.79 -5.91 -4.29
N TYR A 675 16.87 -6.87 -4.23
CA TYR A 675 15.64 -6.73 -3.46
C TYR A 675 15.78 -7.26 -2.03
N ASP A 676 14.75 -7.02 -1.20
CA ASP A 676 14.71 -7.46 0.19
C ASP A 676 14.62 -8.99 0.33
N ALA A 677 15.32 -9.53 1.34
CA ALA A 677 15.37 -10.97 1.60
C ALA A 677 14.00 -11.56 1.99
N ILE A 678 13.15 -10.80 2.73
CA ILE A 678 11.82 -11.29 3.15
C ILE A 678 10.95 -11.60 1.92
N PHE A 679 10.95 -10.71 0.94
CA PHE A 679 10.18 -10.91 -0.29
C PHE A 679 10.87 -11.89 -1.23
N ALA A 680 12.13 -11.64 -1.60
CA ALA A 680 12.81 -12.38 -2.66
C ALA A 680 13.03 -13.86 -2.28
N GLU A 681 13.47 -14.15 -1.06
CA GLU A 681 13.70 -15.53 -0.61
C GLU A 681 12.40 -16.30 -0.33
N ARG A 682 11.28 -15.62 -0.09
CA ARG A 682 9.96 -16.29 -0.02
C ARG A 682 9.62 -17.01 -1.30
N TYR A 683 9.91 -16.41 -2.44
CA TYR A 683 9.53 -16.93 -3.75
C TYR A 683 10.67 -17.65 -4.48
N LEU A 684 11.93 -17.28 -4.24
CA LEU A 684 13.09 -17.82 -4.93
C LEU A 684 13.97 -18.71 -4.06
N ASP A 685 13.68 -18.83 -2.73
CA ASP A 685 14.46 -19.59 -1.75
C ASP A 685 15.92 -19.10 -1.67
N ASP A 686 16.83 -19.89 -1.18
CA ASP A 686 18.24 -19.56 -1.00
C ASP A 686 18.97 -19.33 -2.34
N PRO A 687 19.59 -18.16 -2.57
CA PRO A 687 20.21 -17.83 -3.86
C PRO A 687 21.42 -18.70 -4.22
N VAL A 688 22.07 -19.33 -3.25
CA VAL A 688 23.20 -20.25 -3.52
C VAL A 688 22.67 -21.64 -3.88
N ALA A 689 21.62 -22.10 -3.18
CA ALA A 689 21.04 -23.42 -3.43
C ALA A 689 20.23 -23.46 -4.73
N HIS A 690 19.65 -22.35 -5.15
CA HIS A 690 18.74 -22.21 -6.31
C HIS A 690 19.24 -21.18 -7.33
N ALA A 691 20.55 -21.04 -7.52
CA ALA A 691 21.16 -20.03 -8.39
C ALA A 691 20.54 -20.00 -9.80
N ASP A 692 20.27 -21.17 -10.41
CA ASP A 692 19.64 -21.24 -11.75
C ASP A 692 18.26 -20.53 -11.76
N GLY A 693 17.49 -20.63 -10.69
CA GLY A 693 16.18 -19.99 -10.54
C GLY A 693 16.30 -18.47 -10.39
N TRP A 694 17.28 -18.04 -9.60
CA TRP A 694 17.60 -16.61 -9.42
C TRP A 694 18.06 -15.99 -10.72
N ASP A 695 19.02 -16.61 -11.42
CA ASP A 695 19.50 -16.16 -12.73
C ASP A 695 18.35 -16.07 -13.74
N ALA A 696 17.49 -17.11 -13.80
CA ALA A 696 16.34 -17.11 -14.71
C ALA A 696 15.26 -16.06 -14.37
N SER A 697 15.28 -15.53 -13.15
CA SER A 697 14.33 -14.50 -12.67
C SER A 697 14.89 -13.08 -12.86
N THR A 698 16.15 -12.90 -13.28
CA THR A 698 16.64 -11.58 -13.60
C THR A 698 16.15 -11.15 -14.99
N ALA A 699 15.70 -9.89 -15.13
CA ALA A 699 15.34 -9.35 -16.42
C ALA A 699 16.57 -9.23 -17.37
N LEU A 700 17.79 -9.27 -16.81
CA LEU A 700 19.06 -9.02 -17.53
C LEU A 700 19.58 -10.26 -18.27
N GLU A 701 19.35 -11.48 -17.78
CA GLU A 701 19.80 -12.70 -18.44
C GLU A 701 19.16 -12.93 -19.83
N ASN A 702 17.89 -12.54 -19.94
CA ASN A 702 17.15 -12.62 -21.19
C ASN A 702 17.43 -11.45 -22.14
N LEU A 703 18.25 -10.48 -21.71
CA LEU A 703 18.67 -9.35 -22.52
C LEU A 703 19.47 -9.82 -23.74
N SER A 704 18.78 -10.02 -24.83
CA SER A 704 19.44 -9.99 -26.13
C SER A 704 19.24 -8.61 -26.73
N PRO A 705 20.20 -7.70 -26.55
CA PRO A 705 20.13 -6.32 -27.03
C PRO A 705 19.95 -6.23 -28.53
N THR A 706 20.34 -7.27 -29.26
CA THR A 706 20.13 -7.39 -30.71
C THR A 706 18.66 -7.47 -31.11
N PHE A 707 17.75 -7.79 -30.19
CA PHE A 707 16.33 -7.99 -30.50
C PHE A 707 15.40 -6.91 -29.94
N PHE A 708 15.86 -6.07 -29.00
CA PHE A 708 15.10 -4.92 -28.54
C PHE A 708 14.87 -3.94 -29.71
N LYS A 709 13.64 -3.89 -30.22
CA LYS A 709 13.25 -3.05 -31.36
C LYS A 709 12.20 -1.98 -31.03
N GLY A 710 11.62 -2.05 -29.85
CA GLY A 710 10.58 -1.12 -29.39
C GLY A 710 11.14 0.14 -28.73
N SER A 711 10.23 0.99 -28.26
CA SER A 711 10.54 2.11 -27.38
C SER A 711 10.28 1.69 -25.93
N LEU A 712 11.22 1.96 -25.03
CA LEU A 712 11.07 1.74 -23.59
C LEU A 712 11.23 3.06 -22.85
N MET A 713 10.31 3.38 -21.94
CA MET A 713 10.44 4.45 -20.96
C MET A 713 10.47 3.83 -19.56
N VAL A 714 11.43 4.27 -18.74
CA VAL A 714 11.57 3.88 -17.33
C VAL A 714 11.34 5.09 -16.45
N ALA A 715 10.44 5.00 -15.49
CA ALA A 715 10.19 6.04 -14.49
C ALA A 715 10.69 5.54 -13.11
N GLN A 716 11.41 6.39 -12.34
CA GLN A 716 12.02 5.99 -11.08
C GLN A 716 12.13 7.16 -10.10
N GLY A 717 11.73 6.96 -8.84
CA GLY A 717 12.07 7.85 -7.73
C GLY A 717 13.55 7.71 -7.34
N THR A 718 14.23 8.82 -7.03
CA THR A 718 15.65 8.74 -6.65
C THR A 718 15.87 8.30 -5.20
N GLU A 719 14.86 8.44 -4.34
CA GLU A 719 14.82 7.94 -2.97
C GLU A 719 13.89 6.74 -2.79
N ASP A 720 13.74 5.93 -3.84
CA ASP A 720 12.93 4.71 -3.79
C ASP A 720 13.58 3.70 -2.82
N GLU A 721 12.93 3.49 -1.69
CA GLU A 721 13.36 2.60 -0.62
C GLU A 721 12.89 1.15 -0.82
N VAL A 722 12.03 0.90 -1.80
CA VAL A 722 11.49 -0.42 -2.16
C VAL A 722 12.30 -1.03 -3.30
N VAL A 723 12.30 -0.34 -4.44
CA VAL A 723 13.08 -0.72 -5.63
C VAL A 723 14.20 0.29 -5.81
N HIS A 724 15.35 0.00 -5.25
CA HIS A 724 16.49 0.91 -5.24
C HIS A 724 16.90 1.36 -6.63
N LEU A 725 17.31 2.64 -6.75
CA LEU A 725 17.71 3.28 -8.01
C LEU A 725 18.76 2.47 -8.81
N GLU A 726 19.57 1.65 -8.12
CA GLU A 726 20.54 0.75 -8.74
C GLU A 726 19.92 -0.18 -9.80
N ASN A 727 18.64 -0.61 -9.64
CA ASN A 727 17.93 -1.38 -10.63
C ASN A 727 17.82 -0.63 -11.97
N ALA A 728 17.34 0.63 -11.94
CA ALA A 728 17.20 1.45 -13.14
C ALA A 728 18.55 1.76 -13.80
N LEU A 729 19.59 2.04 -12.98
CA LEU A 729 20.93 2.32 -13.47
C LEU A 729 21.57 1.08 -14.11
N THR A 730 21.40 -0.10 -13.52
CA THR A 730 21.90 -1.38 -14.05
C THR A 730 21.22 -1.71 -15.38
N LEU A 731 19.92 -1.50 -15.51
CA LEU A 731 19.22 -1.67 -16.79
C LEU A 731 19.78 -0.73 -17.86
N GLN A 732 20.00 0.53 -17.53
CA GLN A 732 20.54 1.52 -18.47
C GLN A 732 21.95 1.14 -18.94
N ASP A 733 22.81 0.72 -18.02
CA ASP A 733 24.18 0.30 -18.32
C ASP A 733 24.19 -0.87 -19.31
N ARG A 734 23.39 -1.91 -19.03
CA ARG A 734 23.24 -3.08 -19.90
C ARG A 734 22.67 -2.73 -21.28
N LEU A 735 21.72 -1.81 -21.34
CA LEU A 735 21.21 -1.35 -22.64
C LEU A 735 22.27 -0.59 -23.44
N LEU A 736 23.09 0.24 -22.78
CA LEU A 736 24.21 0.97 -23.42
C LEU A 736 25.28 0.02 -23.95
N ASP A 737 25.68 -1.01 -23.20
CA ASP A 737 26.59 -2.06 -23.64
C ASP A 737 26.09 -2.75 -24.93
N ALA A 738 24.79 -2.79 -25.06
CA ALA A 738 24.10 -3.35 -26.22
C ALA A 738 23.90 -2.37 -27.38
N GLY A 739 24.38 -1.14 -27.28
CA GLY A 739 24.14 -0.07 -28.23
C GLY A 739 22.66 0.36 -28.32
N LYS A 740 21.93 0.23 -27.21
CA LYS A 740 20.51 0.58 -27.06
C LYS A 740 20.34 1.62 -25.95
N SER A 741 19.17 2.21 -25.86
CA SER A 741 18.82 3.12 -24.75
C SER A 741 17.32 3.07 -24.49
N ALA A 742 16.94 3.41 -23.26
CA ALA A 742 15.57 3.73 -22.88
C ALA A 742 15.44 5.22 -22.56
N ASP A 743 14.22 5.75 -22.59
CA ASP A 743 13.91 7.07 -22.07
C ASP A 743 13.79 6.97 -20.54
N PHE A 744 14.59 7.71 -19.77
CA PHE A 744 14.52 7.74 -18.31
C PHE A 744 13.78 8.98 -17.81
N LEU A 745 12.83 8.78 -16.90
CA LEU A 745 12.09 9.81 -16.19
C LEU A 745 12.38 9.67 -14.69
N LEU A 746 13.35 10.44 -14.20
CA LEU A 746 13.70 10.42 -12.78
C LEU A 746 12.88 11.47 -12.02
N PHE A 747 12.43 11.09 -10.82
CA PHE A 747 11.73 11.93 -9.87
C PHE A 747 12.65 12.16 -8.65
N PRO A 748 13.38 13.31 -8.59
CA PRO A 748 14.25 13.62 -7.46
C PRO A 748 13.48 13.67 -6.15
N ASP A 749 14.05 13.07 -5.09
CA ASP A 749 13.52 13.06 -3.72
C ASP A 749 12.13 12.42 -3.59
N ARG A 750 11.76 11.52 -4.51
CA ARG A 750 10.53 10.72 -4.45
C ARG A 750 10.87 9.25 -4.23
N GLY A 751 10.02 8.60 -3.44
CA GLY A 751 10.09 7.17 -3.13
C GLY A 751 9.51 6.27 -4.21
N HIS A 752 9.09 5.06 -3.82
CA HIS A 752 8.54 4.06 -4.73
C HIS A 752 7.23 4.51 -5.39
N VAL A 753 6.34 5.14 -4.64
CA VAL A 753 5.07 5.68 -5.16
C VAL A 753 5.20 7.18 -5.37
N ILE A 754 4.84 7.65 -6.57
CA ILE A 754 4.84 9.07 -6.88
C ILE A 754 3.51 9.67 -6.41
N GLU A 755 3.48 10.22 -5.20
CA GLU A 755 2.23 10.63 -4.53
C GLU A 755 1.88 12.11 -4.74
N ASP A 756 2.87 12.99 -4.82
CA ASP A 756 2.61 14.42 -4.89
C ASP A 756 1.95 14.83 -6.22
N PRO A 757 0.92 15.70 -6.21
CA PRO A 757 0.14 16.03 -7.40
C PRO A 757 0.95 16.63 -8.55
N PRO A 758 1.96 17.48 -8.35
CA PRO A 758 2.80 17.97 -9.43
C PRO A 758 3.59 16.87 -10.15
N SER A 759 4.22 15.95 -9.39
CA SER A 759 4.98 14.84 -9.95
C SER A 759 4.07 13.85 -10.67
N ARG A 760 2.89 13.55 -10.11
CA ARG A 760 1.87 12.71 -10.74
C ARG A 760 1.37 13.32 -12.06
N LEU A 761 1.22 14.64 -12.14
CA LEU A 761 0.86 15.31 -13.39
C LEU A 761 1.92 15.10 -14.46
N VAL A 762 3.20 15.22 -14.10
CA VAL A 762 4.31 14.94 -15.00
C VAL A 762 4.31 13.46 -15.41
N LEU A 763 4.16 12.54 -14.47
CA LEU A 763 4.13 11.09 -14.72
C LEU A 763 3.05 10.72 -15.75
N PHE A 764 1.79 11.03 -15.49
CA PHE A 764 0.68 10.67 -16.35
C PHE A 764 0.70 11.42 -17.69
N SER A 765 1.22 12.66 -17.74
CA SER A 765 1.43 13.38 -19.00
C SER A 765 2.47 12.66 -19.86
N ARG A 766 3.63 12.31 -19.28
CA ARG A 766 4.72 11.64 -20.00
C ARG A 766 4.32 10.23 -20.44
N MET A 767 3.61 9.46 -19.61
CA MET A 767 3.04 8.16 -20.01
C MET A 767 2.09 8.31 -21.20
N THR A 768 1.18 9.28 -21.15
CA THR A 768 0.22 9.54 -22.22
C THR A 768 0.92 9.90 -23.52
N ASP A 769 1.85 10.88 -23.49
CA ASP A 769 2.59 11.34 -24.67
C ASP A 769 3.45 10.21 -25.25
N PHE A 770 4.05 9.38 -24.40
CA PHE A 770 4.86 8.25 -24.82
C PHE A 770 4.06 7.24 -25.66
N PHE A 771 2.87 6.83 -25.20
CA PHE A 771 2.04 5.91 -25.96
C PHE A 771 1.44 6.55 -27.21
N VAL A 772 1.00 7.81 -27.13
CA VAL A 772 0.47 8.54 -28.32
C VAL A 772 1.54 8.68 -29.40
N LYS A 773 2.80 8.87 -29.03
CA LYS A 773 3.92 8.99 -29.98
C LYS A 773 4.30 7.66 -30.62
N ASN A 774 4.23 6.56 -29.86
CA ASN A 774 4.84 5.29 -30.26
C ASN A 774 3.83 4.23 -30.75
N LEU A 775 2.55 4.38 -30.51
CA LEU A 775 1.47 3.49 -30.95
C LEU A 775 0.51 4.16 -31.94
#